data_bf84d6fc7dd0ec9bd1b3ec5ea0cb5ac0
#
_entry.id   bf84d6fc7dd0ec9bd1b3ec5ea0cb5ac0
#
_cell.length_a   1.000
_cell.length_b   1.000
_cell.length_c   1.000
_cell.angle_alpha   90.00
_cell.angle_beta   90.00
_cell.angle_gamma   90.00
#
_symmetry.space_group_name_H-M   'P 1'
#
loop_
_entity.id
_entity.type
_entity.pdbx_description
1 polymer ?
#
loop_
_entity_poly.entity_id
_entity_poly.type
_entity_poly.pdbx_seq_one_letter_code
_entity_poly.pdbx_strand_id
1 'polypeptide(L)'
;MNTIGGYFVENLANCKCKKDSMIIGNKYRISILTERLVRLEYNPKGVFEDRPTQRVIYRNFPKVNYTATQSETLLQVITSYFTLDYVKEHTFAGSKIAPSTNLKITLNGTDRTWNYNHPEARNYGTITYSLDNFRGKLKLDKGLYSTDGFACIDDSDSLVLNEKGMFQNRSDKVLDLYVFMYKKDLGLCLQDYYKLTGYPLMIPRYALGNWWYKDSTYTNQDIYKLVKKFAEEEIPLSVFLLGNKWHKENDYYTFNDKIIDPLKLKKFLDSKQIKLGLTINPSSNIYQNTETYNAIAPSLSQDNQLNFLPVNNNKLNLYTYNVINKLINGGVDIFNIDYNNKGDKLTSSLFNQYHYVAEVTTLNKRSVVLTRNHNVAIHRYGIVVTGKTIVDWETLAILPRYNYSASNMGISYVANAIGGYYKGIEDFELFIRYIQLGVFSPMLILASDDGEYYRREPWRWDISQREIIKKYLNLRNKLIPYLYTEAYLYHTSGSPIIQPLYYEYPKIYDEPLYINQYFFGSQMLVCPITKKKNMIMDRVVQRLFIPNGTWYELESGKKYLGNKYYMSFYRDEDYPVFCREGSIIVMSLDKNTDNPVNLEVDIFPGSNGNYTLYEDDGITDSFKNGAAAITEYIYNYSKNTYELIIEPKAYQGLVPPIRSYKIKFRNTNSASITVSDGVKNIKATASLEKNDLIINIPSVASSSKIIITCTGNELENSTIRLINDDIKGILEDLEIETILKEKIDKILFGDLPIRKKRIEIRKLKRKGLEPKFIKMFLNLLEYIKTV
;
A
#
# COMPACT_ATOMS: atom_id res chain seq x y z
N MET A 1 27.47 24.09 3.36
CA MET A 1 27.15 23.17 4.45
C MET A 1 25.79 22.57 4.19
N ASN A 2 25.70 21.58 3.36
CA ASN A 2 24.48 20.77 3.29
C ASN A 2 24.56 19.69 4.38
N THR A 3 24.34 20.10 5.62
CA THR A 3 24.26 19.17 6.73
C THR A 3 22.85 18.59 6.77
N ILE A 4 22.72 17.32 7.18
CA ILE A 4 21.42 16.67 7.48
C ILE A 4 20.55 17.58 8.34
N GLY A 5 21.16 18.33 9.29
CA GLY A 5 20.50 19.36 10.07
C GLY A 5 19.82 20.45 9.26
N GLY A 6 20.43 20.91 8.15
CA GLY A 6 19.84 21.91 7.25
C GLY A 6 18.53 21.48 6.66
N TYR A 7 18.42 20.22 6.21
CA TYR A 7 17.17 19.65 5.70
C TYR A 7 15.99 19.74 6.69
N PHE A 8 16.27 19.47 7.98
CA PHE A 8 15.22 19.55 9.00
C PHE A 8 14.85 20.99 9.36
N VAL A 9 15.80 21.94 9.29
CA VAL A 9 15.59 23.35 9.67
C VAL A 9 14.70 24.13 8.70
N GLU A 10 14.66 23.76 7.43
CA GLU A 10 13.82 24.40 6.40
C GLU A 10 12.32 24.46 6.76
N ASN A 11 11.88 23.56 7.66
CA ASN A 11 10.49 23.48 8.11
C ASN A 11 10.15 24.30 9.37
N LEU A 12 11.11 24.99 9.99
CA LEU A 12 10.91 25.72 11.26
C LEU A 12 9.88 26.87 11.18
N ALA A 13 9.80 27.56 10.05
CA ALA A 13 8.91 28.73 9.88
C ALA A 13 7.41 28.38 9.97
N ASN A 14 7.01 27.14 9.70
CA ASN A 14 5.63 26.69 9.63
C ASN A 14 5.12 26.02 10.92
N CYS A 15 5.93 25.99 11.98
CA CYS A 15 5.65 25.25 13.20
C CYS A 15 4.77 25.99 14.18
N LYS A 16 4.67 27.32 14.07
CA LYS A 16 3.83 28.16 14.92
C LYS A 16 2.42 28.23 14.41
N CYS A 17 1.44 28.08 15.33
CA CYS A 17 0.07 28.42 15.07
C CYS A 17 -0.11 29.96 15.00
N LYS A 18 -1.07 30.44 14.24
CA LYS A 18 -1.43 31.85 14.18
C LYS A 18 -1.92 32.34 15.54
N LYS A 19 -1.54 33.56 15.95
CA LYS A 19 -1.94 34.15 17.25
C LYS A 19 -3.45 34.17 17.42
N ASP A 20 -4.18 34.56 16.38
CA ASP A 20 -5.66 34.66 16.38
C ASP A 20 -6.38 33.30 16.48
N SER A 21 -5.64 32.20 16.36
CA SER A 21 -6.14 30.83 16.50
C SER A 21 -5.73 30.18 17.83
N MET A 22 -5.16 30.98 18.77
CA MET A 22 -4.69 30.47 20.06
C MET A 22 -5.40 31.14 21.22
N ILE A 23 -5.77 30.33 22.21
CA ILE A 23 -6.26 30.76 23.52
C ILE A 23 -5.23 30.33 24.55
N ILE A 24 -4.64 31.29 25.25
CA ILE A 24 -3.50 31.07 26.13
C ILE A 24 -3.85 31.48 27.55
N GLY A 25 -3.71 30.55 28.50
CA GLY A 25 -3.76 30.81 29.95
C GLY A 25 -2.36 30.74 30.57
N ASN A 26 -2.28 30.69 31.90
CA ASN A 26 -1.01 30.63 32.61
C ASN A 26 -0.32 29.25 32.41
N LYS A 27 -1.10 28.16 32.40
CA LYS A 27 -0.60 26.79 32.34
C LYS A 27 -1.12 26.00 31.13
N TYR A 28 -1.98 26.58 30.29
CA TYR A 28 -2.57 25.91 29.15
C TYR A 28 -2.50 26.77 27.89
N ARG A 29 -2.46 26.08 26.74
CA ARG A 29 -2.67 26.69 25.43
C ARG A 29 -3.57 25.78 24.59
N ILE A 30 -4.62 26.36 24.03
CA ILE A 30 -5.53 25.68 23.08
C ILE A 30 -5.40 26.37 21.74
N SER A 31 -5.01 25.61 20.71
CA SER A 31 -4.80 26.13 19.36
C SER A 31 -5.83 25.50 18.42
N ILE A 32 -6.68 26.33 17.81
CA ILE A 32 -7.70 25.90 16.84
C ILE A 32 -7.04 25.87 15.46
N LEU A 33 -6.63 24.69 15.00
CA LEU A 33 -5.90 24.52 13.74
C LEU A 33 -6.85 24.52 12.53
N THR A 34 -7.97 23.80 12.64
CA THR A 34 -9.10 23.88 11.71
C THR A 34 -10.41 23.86 12.51
N GLU A 35 -11.55 24.00 11.85
CA GLU A 35 -12.86 23.83 12.53
C GLU A 35 -13.08 22.40 13.05
N ARG A 36 -12.20 21.44 12.70
CA ARG A 36 -12.26 20.01 13.06
C ARG A 36 -11.04 19.51 13.80
N LEU A 37 -9.95 20.29 13.89
CA LEU A 37 -8.67 19.89 14.49
C LEU A 37 -8.24 20.92 15.54
N VAL A 38 -8.01 20.45 16.77
CA VAL A 38 -7.56 21.27 17.89
C VAL A 38 -6.32 20.68 18.55
N ARG A 39 -5.33 21.53 18.86
CA ARG A 39 -4.19 21.19 19.71
C ARG A 39 -4.44 21.64 21.13
N LEU A 40 -4.14 20.78 22.10
CA LEU A 40 -4.32 20.97 23.54
C LEU A 40 -2.98 20.82 24.23
N GLU A 41 -2.50 21.87 24.89
CA GLU A 41 -1.25 21.85 25.63
C GLU A 41 -1.46 22.20 27.09
N TYR A 42 -0.78 21.49 27.98
CA TYR A 42 -0.69 21.84 29.39
C TYR A 42 0.76 21.72 29.88
N ASN A 43 1.27 22.79 30.49
CA ASN A 43 2.59 22.83 31.15
C ASN A 43 2.47 23.62 32.45
N PRO A 44 2.76 23.03 33.62
CA PRO A 44 2.70 23.73 34.91
C PRO A 44 3.54 25.01 34.96
N LYS A 45 4.61 25.10 34.14
CA LYS A 45 5.50 26.26 34.06
C LYS A 45 5.06 27.31 33.04
N GLY A 46 3.97 27.10 32.30
CA GLY A 46 3.49 28.02 31.29
C GLY A 46 4.37 28.17 30.04
N VAL A 47 5.27 27.22 29.80
CA VAL A 47 6.14 27.23 28.60
C VAL A 47 5.56 26.26 27.58
N PHE A 48 5.24 26.73 26.38
CA PHE A 48 4.61 25.96 25.30
C PHE A 48 5.57 25.69 24.14
N GLU A 49 5.40 24.54 23.47
CA GLU A 49 6.33 24.08 22.44
C GLU A 49 5.92 24.54 21.03
N ASP A 50 6.71 25.40 20.42
CA ASP A 50 6.52 25.88 19.06
C ASP A 50 7.44 25.22 18.02
N ARG A 51 8.47 24.50 18.49
CA ARG A 51 9.40 23.79 17.59
C ARG A 51 8.72 22.58 16.93
N PRO A 52 9.17 22.15 15.74
CA PRO A 52 8.74 20.89 15.15
C PRO A 52 9.07 19.72 16.09
N THR A 53 8.22 18.70 16.07
CA THR A 53 8.49 17.43 16.73
C THR A 53 8.77 16.35 15.67
N GLN A 54 9.17 15.17 16.10
CA GLN A 54 9.30 14.01 15.22
C GLN A 54 8.00 13.70 14.45
N ARG A 55 6.84 14.00 15.05
CA ARG A 55 5.51 13.70 14.50
C ARG A 55 4.91 14.89 13.77
N VAL A 56 5.02 16.09 14.31
CA VAL A 56 4.31 17.29 13.86
C VAL A 56 5.29 18.37 13.42
N ILE A 57 5.16 18.83 12.16
CA ILE A 57 6.05 19.81 11.55
C ILE A 57 5.36 21.08 11.09
N TYR A 58 4.01 21.10 11.02
CA TYR A 58 3.26 22.23 10.49
C TYR A 58 2.08 22.56 11.38
N ARG A 59 1.98 23.82 11.80
CA ARG A 59 0.85 24.35 12.62
C ARG A 59 0.30 25.67 12.10
N ASN A 60 0.85 26.21 11.00
CA ASN A 60 0.43 27.49 10.41
C ASN A 60 -0.79 27.33 9.49
N PHE A 61 -1.87 26.78 10.05
CA PHE A 61 -3.13 26.62 9.34
C PHE A 61 -3.80 27.97 9.06
N PRO A 62 -4.71 28.08 8.07
CA PRO A 62 -5.53 29.27 7.86
C PRO A 62 -6.31 29.64 9.12
N LYS A 63 -6.65 30.93 9.26
CA LYS A 63 -7.49 31.40 10.37
C LYS A 63 -8.85 30.69 10.35
N VAL A 64 -9.29 30.26 11.53
CA VAL A 64 -10.57 29.57 11.75
C VAL A 64 -11.55 30.51 12.44
N ASN A 65 -12.81 30.48 12.04
CA ASN A 65 -13.88 31.18 12.75
C ASN A 65 -14.34 30.34 13.94
N TYR A 66 -14.22 30.88 15.16
CA TYR A 66 -14.70 30.23 16.37
C TYR A 66 -15.15 31.28 17.40
N THR A 67 -15.97 30.85 18.35
CA THR A 67 -16.36 31.65 19.52
C THR A 67 -15.68 31.07 20.76
N ALA A 68 -15.10 31.95 21.58
CA ALA A 68 -14.53 31.57 22.87
C ALA A 68 -15.20 32.37 24.00
N THR A 69 -15.82 31.67 24.95
CA THR A 69 -16.43 32.24 26.16
C THR A 69 -15.62 31.77 27.37
N GLN A 70 -15.28 32.74 28.25
CA GLN A 70 -14.48 32.46 29.44
C GLN A 70 -15.15 33.00 30.68
N SER A 71 -15.25 32.20 31.73
CA SER A 71 -15.50 32.61 33.11
C SER A 71 -14.21 32.55 33.93
N GLU A 72 -14.26 32.77 35.24
CA GLU A 72 -13.08 32.60 36.11
C GLU A 72 -12.48 31.19 36.05
N THR A 73 -13.34 30.17 35.99
CA THR A 73 -12.92 28.75 36.07
C THR A 73 -13.09 27.95 34.77
N LEU A 74 -13.93 28.39 33.86
CA LEU A 74 -14.30 27.62 32.67
C LEU A 74 -13.93 28.35 31.39
N LEU A 75 -13.50 27.57 30.41
CA LEU A 75 -13.32 27.96 29.00
C LEU A 75 -14.22 27.11 28.14
N GLN A 76 -15.04 27.74 27.30
CA GLN A 76 -15.77 27.06 26.23
C GLN A 76 -15.32 27.61 24.88
N VAL A 77 -15.05 26.71 23.93
CA VAL A 77 -14.70 27.04 22.54
C VAL A 77 -15.66 26.35 21.60
N ILE A 78 -16.27 27.10 20.69
CA ILE A 78 -17.26 26.58 19.73
C ILE A 78 -16.77 26.89 18.31
N THR A 79 -16.64 25.83 17.51
CA THR A 79 -16.43 25.89 16.05
C THR A 79 -17.72 25.47 15.33
N SER A 80 -17.72 25.42 14.01
CA SER A 80 -18.84 24.82 13.26
C SER A 80 -18.99 23.29 13.49
N TYR A 81 -17.92 22.58 13.95
CA TYR A 81 -17.89 21.13 14.10
C TYR A 81 -17.92 20.61 15.52
N PHE A 82 -17.35 21.35 16.47
CA PHE A 82 -17.26 20.89 17.86
C PHE A 82 -17.43 22.01 18.87
N THR A 83 -17.79 21.61 20.10
CA THR A 83 -17.77 22.41 21.30
C THR A 83 -16.78 21.81 22.30
N LEU A 84 -15.78 22.57 22.73
CA LEU A 84 -14.80 22.23 23.74
C LEU A 84 -15.13 22.91 25.07
N ASP A 85 -15.15 22.13 26.17
CA ASP A 85 -15.29 22.62 27.54
C ASP A 85 -14.07 22.23 28.37
N TYR A 86 -13.45 23.18 29.05
CA TYR A 86 -12.26 22.97 29.87
C TYR A 86 -12.29 23.74 31.18
N VAL A 87 -11.94 23.08 32.30
CA VAL A 87 -11.70 23.73 33.59
C VAL A 87 -10.29 24.29 33.58
N LYS A 88 -10.19 25.63 33.52
CA LYS A 88 -8.94 26.37 33.28
C LYS A 88 -7.88 26.10 34.37
N GLU A 89 -6.59 26.22 33.99
CA GLU A 89 -5.41 26.17 34.84
C GLU A 89 -5.18 24.83 35.56
N HIS A 90 -6.00 23.80 35.30
CA HIS A 90 -5.84 22.46 35.85
C HIS A 90 -5.20 21.52 34.84
N THR A 91 -4.35 20.58 35.32
CA THR A 91 -3.85 19.51 34.44
C THR A 91 -5.03 18.74 33.85
N PHE A 92 -4.90 18.31 32.57
CA PHE A 92 -5.95 17.49 31.96
C PHE A 92 -6.14 16.21 32.77
N ALA A 93 -7.34 15.96 33.22
CA ALA A 93 -7.70 14.85 34.09
C ALA A 93 -9.01 14.20 33.61
N GLY A 94 -9.08 12.89 33.71
CA GLY A 94 -10.25 12.10 33.34
C GLY A 94 -10.15 10.65 33.76
N SER A 95 -11.23 9.93 33.71
CA SER A 95 -11.35 8.52 34.10
C SER A 95 -11.26 7.61 32.88
N LYS A 96 -10.55 6.49 33.03
CA LYS A 96 -10.53 5.39 32.04
C LYS A 96 -11.79 4.52 32.08
N ILE A 97 -12.55 4.59 33.16
CA ILE A 97 -13.70 3.69 33.39
C ILE A 97 -15.03 4.40 33.04
N ALA A 98 -15.12 5.70 33.35
CA ALA A 98 -16.30 6.50 33.10
C ALA A 98 -15.90 7.82 32.43
N PRO A 99 -16.77 8.48 31.64
CA PRO A 99 -16.46 9.70 30.90
C PRO A 99 -16.41 10.95 31.82
N SER A 100 -15.81 10.84 33.00
CA SER A 100 -15.61 11.95 33.94
C SER A 100 -14.29 12.65 33.65
N THR A 101 -14.33 13.95 33.30
CA THR A 101 -13.16 14.72 32.87
C THR A 101 -13.32 16.20 33.13
N ASN A 102 -12.18 16.92 33.27
CA ASN A 102 -12.15 18.39 33.26
C ASN A 102 -11.93 18.99 31.86
N LEU A 103 -11.81 18.11 30.83
CA LEU A 103 -11.63 18.48 29.43
C LEU A 103 -12.42 17.52 28.54
N LYS A 104 -13.39 18.07 27.80
CA LYS A 104 -14.20 17.29 26.86
C LYS A 104 -14.43 18.06 25.56
N ILE A 105 -14.65 17.34 24.46
CA ILE A 105 -14.97 17.93 23.16
C ILE A 105 -16.14 17.17 22.57
N THR A 106 -17.24 17.85 22.32
CA THR A 106 -18.49 17.29 21.80
C THR A 106 -18.62 17.61 20.31
N LEU A 107 -18.94 16.63 19.47
CA LEU A 107 -19.31 16.85 18.07
C LEU A 107 -20.67 17.52 17.96
N ASN A 108 -20.71 18.72 17.39
CA ASN A 108 -21.94 19.50 17.25
C ASN A 108 -23.02 18.73 16.47
N GLY A 109 -24.26 18.80 16.99
CA GLY A 109 -25.40 18.10 16.44
C GLY A 109 -25.41 16.58 16.71
N THR A 110 -24.61 16.12 17.64
CA THR A 110 -24.58 14.71 18.10
C THR A 110 -24.42 14.64 19.62
N ASP A 111 -24.60 13.46 20.18
CA ASP A 111 -24.31 13.13 21.59
C ASP A 111 -22.88 12.61 21.80
N ARG A 112 -22.05 12.57 20.74
CA ARG A 112 -20.71 12.00 20.75
C ARG A 112 -19.70 12.99 21.32
N THR A 113 -19.04 12.58 22.41
CA THR A 113 -18.10 13.40 23.14
C THR A 113 -16.77 12.65 23.33
N TRP A 114 -15.68 13.27 22.88
CA TRP A 114 -14.33 12.87 23.30
C TRP A 114 -14.08 13.39 24.73
N ASN A 115 -13.68 12.52 25.63
CA ASN A 115 -13.33 12.83 27.01
C ASN A 115 -11.86 12.50 27.25
N TYR A 116 -11.11 13.43 27.86
CA TYR A 116 -9.72 13.19 28.17
C TYR A 116 -9.53 11.91 29.01
N ASN A 117 -8.55 11.07 28.63
CA ASN A 117 -8.19 9.81 29.27
C ASN A 117 -9.29 8.71 29.25
N HIS A 118 -10.45 8.96 28.65
CA HIS A 118 -11.45 7.91 28.39
C HIS A 118 -11.18 7.27 27.03
N PRO A 119 -11.16 5.92 26.90
CA PRO A 119 -10.89 5.26 25.64
C PRO A 119 -12.01 5.52 24.63
N GLU A 120 -11.63 5.72 23.37
CA GLU A 120 -12.57 5.75 22.26
C GLU A 120 -13.25 4.39 22.11
N ALA A 121 -14.59 4.38 21.93
CA ALA A 121 -15.38 3.15 21.97
C ALA A 121 -15.01 2.17 20.86
N ARG A 122 -14.75 2.65 19.64
CA ARG A 122 -14.43 1.85 18.46
C ARG A 122 -13.43 2.55 17.55
N ASN A 123 -12.18 2.64 17.96
CA ASN A 123 -11.10 3.02 17.07
C ASN A 123 -10.79 1.87 16.12
N TYR A 124 -10.72 2.14 14.82
CA TYR A 124 -10.44 1.11 13.81
C TYR A 124 -9.01 0.57 13.89
N GLY A 125 -8.13 1.29 14.57
CA GLY A 125 -6.75 0.90 14.80
C GLY A 125 -5.82 1.08 13.62
N THR A 126 -4.52 1.06 13.90
CA THR A 126 -3.43 1.10 12.93
C THR A 126 -2.31 0.16 13.34
N ILE A 127 -1.33 -0.03 12.46
CA ILE A 127 -0.12 -0.78 12.75
C ILE A 127 1.01 0.16 13.18
N THR A 128 1.86 -0.29 14.10
CA THR A 128 3.10 0.40 14.50
C THR A 128 4.26 -0.57 14.76
N TYR A 129 4.08 -1.85 14.47
CA TYR A 129 5.07 -2.91 14.70
C TYR A 129 4.97 -4.00 13.64
N SER A 130 6.07 -4.73 13.47
CA SER A 130 6.16 -5.90 12.60
C SER A 130 5.48 -7.14 13.19
N LEU A 131 5.17 -8.11 12.35
CA LEU A 131 4.54 -9.40 12.69
C LEU A 131 5.57 -10.50 13.00
N ASP A 132 6.72 -10.13 13.59
CA ASP A 132 7.74 -11.12 13.92
C ASP A 132 7.20 -12.19 14.88
N ASN A 133 7.35 -13.46 14.48
CA ASN A 133 6.84 -14.62 15.23
C ASN A 133 5.33 -14.51 15.59
N PHE A 134 4.57 -13.80 14.77
CA PHE A 134 3.16 -13.56 15.06
C PHE A 134 2.38 -14.89 15.17
N ARG A 135 1.56 -14.96 16.21
CA ARG A 135 0.52 -15.98 16.39
C ARG A 135 -0.69 -15.38 17.11
N GLY A 136 -1.86 -15.84 16.75
CA GLY A 136 -3.11 -15.45 17.39
C GLY A 136 -3.78 -14.21 16.78
N LYS A 137 -4.30 -13.30 17.62
CA LYS A 137 -5.09 -12.14 17.16
C LYS A 137 -4.23 -10.92 16.89
N LEU A 138 -4.46 -10.27 15.75
CA LEU A 138 -3.85 -9.00 15.41
C LEU A 138 -4.28 -7.92 16.43
N LYS A 139 -3.30 -7.33 17.12
CA LYS A 139 -3.50 -6.16 17.98
C LYS A 139 -3.16 -4.93 17.17
N LEU A 140 -4.01 -3.92 17.23
CA LEU A 140 -3.81 -2.65 16.54
C LEU A 140 -3.64 -1.55 17.58
N ASP A 141 -2.75 -0.60 17.32
CA ASP A 141 -2.65 0.65 18.08
C ASP A 141 -3.75 1.62 17.59
N LYS A 142 -3.95 2.74 18.29
CA LYS A 142 -4.96 3.73 17.88
C LYS A 142 -4.61 4.38 16.54
N GLY A 143 -5.58 4.44 15.62
CA GLY A 143 -5.52 5.16 14.36
C GLY A 143 -6.34 6.46 14.42
N LEU A 144 -6.42 7.17 13.29
CA LEU A 144 -7.16 8.44 13.18
C LEU A 144 -8.68 8.26 13.08
N TYR A 145 -9.16 7.04 12.84
CA TYR A 145 -10.56 6.79 12.53
C TYR A 145 -11.24 5.95 13.61
N SER A 146 -12.43 6.40 14.02
CA SER A 146 -13.30 5.66 14.94
C SER A 146 -14.75 5.74 14.51
N THR A 147 -15.59 4.84 15.02
CA THR A 147 -17.06 4.92 14.82
C THR A 147 -17.67 6.13 15.51
N ASP A 148 -16.98 6.68 16.51
CA ASP A 148 -17.42 7.87 17.23
C ASP A 148 -17.22 9.16 16.44
N GLY A 149 -16.37 9.13 15.39
CA GLY A 149 -16.07 10.25 14.51
C GLY A 149 -15.02 11.21 15.05
N PHE A 150 -14.21 10.76 16.01
CA PHE A 150 -13.07 11.48 16.55
C PHE A 150 -11.90 10.54 16.88
N ALA A 151 -10.69 11.11 16.96
CA ALA A 151 -9.48 10.44 17.44
C ALA A 151 -8.53 11.45 18.07
N CYS A 152 -7.56 10.97 18.84
CA CYS A 152 -6.54 11.79 19.49
C CYS A 152 -5.15 11.24 19.23
N ILE A 153 -4.22 12.11 18.81
CA ILE A 153 -2.77 11.84 18.76
C ILE A 153 -2.13 12.50 19.97
N ASP A 154 -1.40 11.73 20.75
CA ASP A 154 -0.57 12.21 21.85
C ASP A 154 0.87 12.43 21.35
N ASP A 155 1.33 13.68 21.36
CA ASP A 155 2.66 14.11 20.94
C ASP A 155 3.58 14.47 22.14
N SER A 156 3.13 14.23 23.37
CA SER A 156 3.79 14.64 24.60
C SER A 156 5.20 14.08 24.78
N ASP A 157 5.46 12.85 24.28
CA ASP A 157 6.73 12.15 24.38
C ASP A 157 7.66 12.35 23.18
N SER A 158 7.19 13.04 22.11
CA SER A 158 7.98 13.24 20.90
C SER A 158 9.22 14.09 21.14
N LEU A 159 10.32 13.70 20.49
CA LEU A 159 11.52 14.51 20.41
C LEU A 159 11.22 15.81 19.64
N VAL A 160 11.89 16.90 20.03
CA VAL A 160 11.76 18.21 19.39
C VAL A 160 13.02 18.56 18.61
N LEU A 161 12.83 19.24 17.49
CA LEU A 161 13.93 19.67 16.62
C LEU A 161 14.49 21.00 17.16
N ASN A 162 15.82 21.05 17.40
CA ASN A 162 16.50 22.29 17.78
C ASN A 162 16.93 23.11 16.55
N GLU A 163 17.43 24.32 16.78
CA GLU A 163 17.89 25.24 15.71
C GLU A 163 19.08 24.71 14.88
N LYS A 164 19.79 23.71 15.39
CA LYS A 164 20.90 23.05 14.68
C LYS A 164 20.41 21.86 13.81
N GLY A 165 19.09 21.62 13.77
CA GLY A 165 18.52 20.51 13.03
C GLY A 165 18.72 19.14 13.70
N MET A 166 18.86 19.10 15.03
CA MET A 166 18.98 17.86 15.78
C MET A 166 17.76 17.62 16.66
N PHE A 167 17.32 16.38 16.72
CA PHE A 167 16.26 15.96 17.62
C PHE A 167 16.79 15.77 19.06
N GLN A 168 16.05 16.32 20.02
CA GLN A 168 16.37 16.24 21.45
C GLN A 168 15.11 16.01 22.27
N ASN A 169 15.28 15.53 23.50
CA ASN A 169 14.18 15.39 24.43
C ASN A 169 13.54 16.77 24.74
N ARG A 170 12.26 16.79 25.08
CA ARG A 170 11.62 17.98 25.63
C ARG A 170 12.25 18.32 26.98
N SER A 171 12.31 19.60 27.30
CA SER A 171 12.87 20.09 28.58
C SER A 171 11.98 19.76 29.78
N ASP A 172 10.69 19.65 29.59
CA ASP A 172 9.68 19.47 30.62
C ASP A 172 8.71 18.35 30.29
N LYS A 173 8.12 17.73 31.32
CA LYS A 173 6.92 16.89 31.16
C LYS A 173 5.73 17.79 30.81
N VAL A 174 5.24 17.67 29.60
CA VAL A 174 4.10 18.42 29.09
C VAL A 174 3.02 17.47 28.58
N LEU A 175 1.79 17.96 28.49
CA LEU A 175 0.75 17.32 27.68
C LEU A 175 0.64 18.10 26.35
N ASP A 176 0.67 17.42 25.23
CA ASP A 176 0.58 17.97 23.88
C ASP A 176 -0.22 17.03 23.00
N LEU A 177 -1.49 17.34 22.83
CA LEU A 177 -2.48 16.47 22.20
C LEU A 177 -3.06 17.12 20.96
N TYR A 178 -3.35 16.33 19.94
CA TYR A 178 -4.08 16.74 18.74
C TYR A 178 -5.36 15.92 18.64
N VAL A 179 -6.53 16.59 18.78
CA VAL A 179 -7.84 15.95 18.72
C VAL A 179 -8.49 16.25 17.38
N PHE A 180 -8.83 15.20 16.66
CA PHE A 180 -9.46 15.18 15.34
C PHE A 180 -10.95 14.91 15.48
N MET A 181 -11.81 15.83 15.04
CA MET A 181 -13.27 15.83 15.19
C MET A 181 -13.94 15.82 13.81
N TYR A 182 -13.82 14.73 13.05
CA TYR A 182 -14.15 14.67 11.61
C TYR A 182 -15.47 13.97 11.27
N LYS A 183 -16.18 13.41 12.24
CA LYS A 183 -17.40 12.61 12.00
C LYS A 183 -17.11 11.45 11.04
N LYS A 184 -17.68 11.50 9.83
CA LYS A 184 -17.47 10.50 8.76
C LYS A 184 -16.57 10.98 7.63
N ASP A 185 -16.05 12.19 7.71
CA ASP A 185 -15.22 12.79 6.67
C ASP A 185 -13.75 12.35 6.84
N LEU A 186 -13.51 11.08 6.48
CA LEU A 186 -12.21 10.43 6.64
C LEU A 186 -11.17 11.01 5.67
N GLY A 187 -11.57 11.36 4.47
CA GLY A 187 -10.68 11.96 3.47
C GLY A 187 -10.10 13.29 3.96
N LEU A 188 -10.96 14.18 4.46
CA LEU A 188 -10.53 15.47 4.98
C LEU A 188 -9.70 15.33 6.28
N CYS A 189 -10.04 14.35 7.14
CA CYS A 189 -9.25 14.02 8.32
C CYS A 189 -7.80 13.68 7.93
N LEU A 190 -7.63 12.84 6.92
CA LEU A 190 -6.32 12.41 6.44
C LEU A 190 -5.55 13.56 5.77
N GLN A 191 -6.21 14.42 4.99
CA GLN A 191 -5.60 15.60 4.39
C GLN A 191 -5.07 16.57 5.46
N ASP A 192 -5.87 16.87 6.51
CA ASP A 192 -5.42 17.74 7.60
C ASP A 192 -4.31 17.08 8.45
N TYR A 193 -4.34 15.75 8.59
CA TYR A 193 -3.26 15.00 9.21
C TYR A 193 -1.95 15.12 8.42
N TYR A 194 -1.98 14.96 7.09
CA TYR A 194 -0.78 15.15 6.26
C TYR A 194 -0.29 16.59 6.27
N LYS A 195 -1.20 17.55 6.28
CA LYS A 195 -0.81 18.95 6.42
C LYS A 195 -0.09 19.21 7.75
N LEU A 196 -0.59 18.62 8.85
CA LEU A 196 0.00 18.72 10.19
C LEU A 196 1.36 18.01 10.29
N THR A 197 1.46 16.81 9.71
CA THR A 197 2.62 15.90 9.90
C THR A 197 3.57 15.89 8.72
N GLY A 198 3.22 16.45 7.59
CA GLY A 198 3.91 16.36 6.30
C GLY A 198 3.26 15.34 5.37
N TYR A 199 3.32 15.61 4.06
CA TYR A 199 2.75 14.71 3.05
C TYR A 199 3.53 13.40 2.90
N PRO A 200 2.87 12.33 2.42
CA PRO A 200 3.54 11.06 2.14
C PRO A 200 4.70 11.21 1.16
N LEU A 201 5.71 10.36 1.31
CA LEU A 201 6.81 10.32 0.36
C LEU A 201 6.34 9.80 -1.02
N MET A 202 6.92 10.32 -2.10
CA MET A 202 6.82 9.72 -3.43
C MET A 202 7.98 8.74 -3.60
N ILE A 203 7.68 7.44 -3.78
CA ILE A 203 8.72 6.42 -3.96
C ILE A 203 9.23 6.38 -5.41
N PRO A 204 10.45 5.93 -5.66
CA PRO A 204 10.92 5.68 -7.01
C PRO A 204 10.16 4.50 -7.63
N ARG A 205 9.97 4.56 -8.95
CA ARG A 205 9.12 3.61 -9.70
C ARG A 205 9.61 2.16 -9.57
N TYR A 206 10.91 1.92 -9.56
CA TYR A 206 11.48 0.58 -9.42
C TYR A 206 11.06 -0.11 -8.11
N ALA A 207 10.74 0.66 -7.08
CA ALA A 207 10.30 0.11 -5.79
C ALA A 207 8.96 -0.63 -5.86
N LEU A 208 8.16 -0.40 -6.91
CA LEU A 208 6.86 -1.06 -7.12
C LEU A 208 6.96 -2.43 -7.82
N GLY A 209 8.14 -2.80 -8.34
CA GLY A 209 8.36 -4.08 -9.00
C GLY A 209 8.54 -5.27 -8.04
N ASN A 210 9.07 -6.37 -8.55
CA ASN A 210 9.37 -7.57 -7.76
C ASN A 210 10.73 -7.45 -7.09
N TRP A 211 10.79 -7.78 -5.79
CA TRP A 211 12.01 -7.77 -5.00
C TRP A 211 12.41 -9.19 -4.59
N TRP A 212 13.72 -9.40 -4.49
CA TRP A 212 14.31 -10.60 -3.88
C TRP A 212 15.00 -10.26 -2.57
N TYR A 213 14.72 -11.03 -1.52
CA TYR A 213 15.39 -11.00 -0.23
C TYR A 213 15.56 -12.41 0.34
N LYS A 214 16.78 -12.80 0.63
CA LYS A 214 17.05 -13.99 1.45
C LYS A 214 18.22 -13.68 2.38
N ASP A 215 18.10 -13.99 3.67
CA ASP A 215 19.11 -13.67 4.69
C ASP A 215 20.31 -14.64 4.65
N SER A 216 20.76 -14.97 3.44
CA SER A 216 21.89 -15.88 3.18
C SER A 216 23.17 -15.12 2.92
N THR A 217 24.30 -15.81 3.10
CA THR A 217 25.60 -15.33 2.61
C THR A 217 25.67 -15.49 1.10
N TYR A 218 25.94 -14.40 0.40
CA TYR A 218 26.08 -14.38 -1.05
C TYR A 218 27.47 -13.97 -1.46
N THR A 219 28.03 -14.65 -2.48
CA THR A 219 29.13 -14.12 -3.28
C THR A 219 28.57 -13.38 -4.49
N ASN A 220 29.41 -12.56 -5.16
CA ASN A 220 29.00 -11.94 -6.43
C ASN A 220 28.51 -13.01 -7.43
N GLN A 221 29.16 -14.18 -7.50
CA GLN A 221 28.81 -15.24 -8.44
C GLN A 221 27.43 -15.86 -8.14
N ASP A 222 27.08 -16.00 -6.87
CA ASP A 222 25.76 -16.51 -6.47
C ASP A 222 24.65 -15.53 -6.88
N ILE A 223 24.89 -14.23 -6.70
CA ILE A 223 23.96 -13.19 -7.14
C ILE A 223 23.82 -13.18 -8.66
N TYR A 224 24.95 -13.28 -9.41
CA TYR A 224 24.93 -13.34 -10.87
C TYR A 224 24.12 -14.53 -11.39
N LYS A 225 24.32 -15.73 -10.82
CA LYS A 225 23.57 -16.93 -11.17
C LYS A 225 22.08 -16.77 -10.90
N LEU A 226 21.72 -16.20 -9.73
CA LEU A 226 20.33 -16.03 -9.34
C LEU A 226 19.60 -15.01 -10.24
N VAL A 227 20.23 -13.87 -10.51
CA VAL A 227 19.67 -12.84 -11.42
C VAL A 227 19.52 -13.39 -12.84
N LYS A 228 20.52 -14.16 -13.33
CA LYS A 228 20.43 -14.83 -14.62
C LYS A 228 19.26 -15.82 -14.67
N LYS A 229 19.04 -16.58 -13.58
CA LYS A 229 17.92 -17.52 -13.49
C LYS A 229 16.56 -16.83 -13.53
N PHE A 230 16.37 -15.69 -12.85
CA PHE A 230 15.15 -14.87 -12.99
C PHE A 230 14.89 -14.46 -14.45
N ALA A 231 15.94 -14.06 -15.17
CA ALA A 231 15.82 -13.69 -16.60
C ALA A 231 15.50 -14.90 -17.50
N GLU A 232 16.10 -16.05 -17.27
CA GLU A 232 15.82 -17.31 -17.98
C GLU A 232 14.37 -17.79 -17.78
N GLU A 233 13.84 -17.63 -16.57
CA GLU A 233 12.44 -17.94 -16.25
C GLU A 233 11.47 -16.83 -16.69
N GLU A 234 11.98 -15.76 -17.32
CA GLU A 234 11.21 -14.60 -17.76
C GLU A 234 10.41 -13.91 -16.64
N ILE A 235 10.93 -13.89 -15.44
CA ILE A 235 10.34 -13.22 -14.26
C ILE A 235 11.09 -11.92 -14.03
N PRO A 236 10.43 -10.75 -14.12
CA PRO A 236 11.04 -9.46 -13.86
C PRO A 236 11.52 -9.34 -12.40
N LEU A 237 12.70 -8.76 -12.20
CA LEU A 237 13.28 -8.46 -10.89
C LEU A 237 13.77 -7.00 -10.89
N SER A 238 13.33 -6.19 -9.95
CA SER A 238 13.69 -4.77 -9.85
C SER A 238 14.66 -4.44 -8.71
N VAL A 239 14.65 -5.23 -7.64
CA VAL A 239 15.49 -5.01 -6.46
C VAL A 239 16.07 -6.32 -5.96
N PHE A 240 17.37 -6.29 -5.66
CA PHE A 240 18.09 -7.33 -4.92
C PHE A 240 18.47 -6.77 -3.54
N LEU A 241 17.80 -7.25 -2.48
CA LEU A 241 18.06 -6.83 -1.11
C LEU A 241 18.91 -7.85 -0.38
N LEU A 242 20.12 -7.46 0.03
CA LEU A 242 21.01 -8.29 0.84
C LEU A 242 20.55 -8.31 2.31
N GLY A 243 20.56 -9.50 2.92
CA GLY A 243 20.33 -9.71 4.35
C GLY A 243 21.47 -9.22 5.23
N ASN A 244 21.58 -9.74 6.45
CA ASN A 244 22.57 -9.27 7.44
C ASN A 244 24.00 -9.86 7.25
N LYS A 245 24.30 -10.62 6.17
CA LYS A 245 25.56 -11.36 6.02
C LYS A 245 26.50 -10.79 4.95
N TRP A 246 26.34 -9.54 4.58
CA TRP A 246 27.16 -8.84 3.58
C TRP A 246 28.43 -8.18 4.13
N HIS A 247 28.49 -7.94 5.45
CA HIS A 247 29.52 -7.16 6.12
C HIS A 247 30.63 -8.03 6.72
N LYS A 248 31.75 -7.41 7.13
CA LYS A 248 32.84 -8.05 7.91
C LYS A 248 32.33 -8.47 9.28
N GLU A 249 32.94 -9.50 9.87
CA GLU A 249 32.48 -10.09 11.13
C GLU A 249 32.43 -9.09 12.30
N ASN A 250 33.44 -8.23 12.42
CA ASN A 250 33.54 -7.24 13.50
C ASN A 250 33.32 -5.79 13.02
N ASP A 251 32.99 -5.58 11.74
CA ASP A 251 32.65 -4.28 11.18
C ASP A 251 31.35 -4.36 10.38
N TYR A 252 30.24 -4.21 11.09
CA TYR A 252 28.89 -4.39 10.60
C TYR A 252 28.46 -3.38 9.52
N TYR A 253 29.31 -2.43 9.18
CA TYR A 253 29.02 -1.37 8.23
C TYR A 253 30.02 -1.33 7.04
N THR A 254 30.88 -2.31 6.93
CA THR A 254 31.86 -2.44 5.85
C THR A 254 31.63 -3.74 5.11
N PHE A 255 31.60 -3.71 3.77
CA PHE A 255 31.49 -4.90 2.94
C PHE A 255 32.60 -5.91 3.24
N ASN A 256 32.23 -7.17 3.32
CA ASN A 256 33.20 -8.25 3.37
C ASN A 256 33.75 -8.51 1.97
N ASP A 257 34.91 -7.92 1.69
CA ASP A 257 35.60 -7.95 0.39
C ASP A 257 36.05 -9.36 -0.05
N LYS A 258 36.07 -10.33 0.88
CA LYS A 258 36.33 -11.74 0.57
C LYS A 258 35.18 -12.43 -0.16
N ILE A 259 33.94 -11.93 0.00
CA ILE A 259 32.72 -12.52 -0.57
C ILE A 259 32.03 -11.58 -1.57
N ILE A 260 32.02 -10.29 -1.31
CA ILE A 260 31.32 -9.29 -2.15
C ILE A 260 32.28 -8.16 -2.56
N ASP A 261 32.52 -8.02 -3.87
CA ASP A 261 33.09 -6.82 -4.46
C ASP A 261 31.93 -5.88 -4.82
N PRO A 262 31.68 -4.83 -4.03
CA PRO A 262 30.47 -3.99 -4.20
C PRO A 262 30.48 -3.23 -5.53
N LEU A 263 31.63 -2.82 -6.05
CA LEU A 263 31.72 -2.08 -7.32
C LEU A 263 31.37 -2.97 -8.51
N LYS A 264 31.89 -4.20 -8.55
CA LYS A 264 31.54 -5.15 -9.58
C LYS A 264 30.07 -5.58 -9.48
N LEU A 265 29.58 -5.79 -8.25
CA LEU A 265 28.18 -6.13 -8.03
C LEU A 265 27.27 -5.02 -8.54
N LYS A 266 27.52 -3.75 -8.16
CA LYS A 266 26.74 -2.60 -8.60
C LYS A 266 26.72 -2.47 -10.12
N LYS A 267 27.89 -2.54 -10.77
CA LYS A 267 27.98 -2.49 -12.23
C LYS A 267 27.15 -3.59 -12.92
N PHE A 268 27.17 -4.80 -12.37
CA PHE A 268 26.36 -5.90 -12.90
C PHE A 268 24.87 -5.64 -12.71
N LEU A 269 24.42 -5.28 -11.51
CA LEU A 269 23.02 -5.02 -11.22
C LEU A 269 22.46 -3.86 -12.04
N ASP A 270 23.22 -2.77 -12.19
CA ASP A 270 22.85 -1.62 -13.05
C ASP A 270 22.68 -2.04 -14.51
N SER A 271 23.56 -2.93 -15.03
CA SER A 271 23.43 -3.47 -16.40
C SER A 271 22.14 -4.27 -16.61
N LYS A 272 21.50 -4.70 -15.52
CA LYS A 272 20.22 -5.43 -15.52
C LYS A 272 19.06 -4.57 -15.02
N GLN A 273 19.27 -3.28 -14.76
CA GLN A 273 18.29 -2.35 -14.19
C GLN A 273 17.76 -2.79 -12.81
N ILE A 274 18.57 -3.52 -12.03
CA ILE A 274 18.24 -4.00 -10.69
C ILE A 274 18.92 -3.11 -9.65
N LYS A 275 18.17 -2.68 -8.62
CA LYS A 275 18.68 -1.86 -7.53
C LYS A 275 19.23 -2.71 -6.40
N LEU A 276 20.29 -2.20 -5.75
CA LEU A 276 20.95 -2.87 -4.63
C LEU A 276 20.43 -2.33 -3.31
N GLY A 277 19.86 -3.21 -2.48
CA GLY A 277 19.49 -2.91 -1.10
C GLY A 277 20.37 -3.61 -0.08
N LEU A 278 20.55 -3.01 1.09
CA LEU A 278 21.23 -3.61 2.24
C LEU A 278 20.35 -3.62 3.48
N THR A 279 20.39 -4.73 4.23
CA THR A 279 19.87 -4.78 5.59
C THR A 279 20.95 -4.26 6.54
N ILE A 280 20.59 -3.29 7.39
CA ILE A 280 21.47 -2.67 8.39
C ILE A 280 20.80 -2.77 9.75
N ASN A 281 21.60 -3.17 10.76
CA ASN A 281 21.20 -3.12 12.16
C ASN A 281 21.92 -1.97 12.88
N PRO A 282 21.30 -0.79 13.05
CA PRO A 282 21.94 0.35 13.70
C PRO A 282 22.14 0.18 15.21
N SER A 283 21.63 -0.90 15.83
CA SER A 283 21.96 -1.25 17.21
C SER A 283 23.31 -1.96 17.36
N SER A 284 23.95 -2.33 16.26
CA SER A 284 25.30 -2.93 16.29
C SER A 284 26.34 -1.90 16.69
N ASN A 285 27.20 -2.26 17.63
CA ASN A 285 28.31 -1.40 18.06
C ASN A 285 29.36 -1.24 16.97
N ILE A 286 30.01 -0.10 16.94
CA ILE A 286 31.18 0.17 16.10
C ILE A 286 32.43 -0.09 16.95
N TYR A 287 33.12 -1.20 16.65
CA TYR A 287 34.25 -1.67 17.45
C TYR A 287 35.56 -0.99 17.07
N GLN A 288 36.45 -0.77 18.08
CA GLN A 288 37.79 -0.27 17.89
C GLN A 288 38.58 -1.16 16.89
N ASN A 289 39.51 -0.58 16.15
CA ASN A 289 40.28 -1.24 15.09
C ASN A 289 39.49 -1.69 13.84
N THR A 290 38.28 -1.17 13.64
CA THR A 290 37.52 -1.35 12.40
C THR A 290 37.68 -0.12 11.48
N GLU A 291 37.42 -0.30 10.18
CA GLU A 291 37.41 0.82 9.21
C GLU A 291 36.38 1.88 9.62
N THR A 292 35.19 1.42 10.06
CA THR A 292 34.11 2.31 10.50
C THR A 292 34.49 3.09 11.75
N TYR A 293 35.13 2.48 12.73
CA TYR A 293 35.61 3.16 13.92
C TYR A 293 36.63 4.24 13.57
N ASN A 294 37.64 3.90 12.75
CA ASN A 294 38.72 4.80 12.35
C ASN A 294 38.19 6.02 11.55
N ALA A 295 37.09 5.86 10.82
CA ALA A 295 36.44 6.97 10.11
C ALA A 295 35.71 7.95 11.05
N ILE A 296 35.18 7.47 12.18
CA ILE A 296 34.39 8.27 13.14
C ILE A 296 35.23 8.83 14.29
N ALA A 297 36.17 8.07 14.79
CA ALA A 297 36.96 8.39 15.98
C ALA A 297 37.63 9.77 15.97
N PRO A 298 38.22 10.28 14.86
CA PRO A 298 38.80 11.62 14.79
C PRO A 298 37.82 12.77 15.09
N SER A 299 36.50 12.52 14.91
CA SER A 299 35.42 13.50 15.17
C SER A 299 34.93 13.47 16.64
N LEU A 300 35.45 12.57 17.46
CA LEU A 300 35.04 12.37 18.85
C LEU A 300 36.14 12.92 19.79
N SER A 301 35.92 14.04 20.46
CA SER A 301 36.92 14.73 21.25
C SER A 301 37.27 14.06 22.61
N GLN A 302 36.47 13.09 23.10
CA GLN A 302 36.68 12.44 24.41
C GLN A 302 36.43 10.91 24.46
N ASP A 303 35.86 10.29 23.44
CA ASP A 303 35.49 8.87 23.47
C ASP A 303 36.57 7.90 22.92
N ASN A 304 37.78 8.40 22.68
CA ASN A 304 38.90 7.60 22.11
C ASN A 304 39.39 6.45 22.98
N GLN A 305 38.85 6.29 24.20
CA GLN A 305 39.20 5.19 25.12
C GLN A 305 38.20 4.03 25.15
N LEU A 306 37.06 4.17 24.45
CA LEU A 306 36.04 3.11 24.45
C LEU A 306 36.36 2.03 23.39
N ASN A 307 36.32 0.77 23.82
CA ASN A 307 36.51 -0.38 22.93
C ASN A 307 35.43 -0.46 21.82
N PHE A 308 34.31 0.25 21.98
CA PHE A 308 33.21 0.34 20.99
C PHE A 308 32.45 1.67 21.11
N LEU A 309 31.81 2.07 20.03
CA LEU A 309 30.92 3.23 19.96
C LEU A 309 29.51 2.75 19.68
N PRO A 310 28.52 2.99 20.56
CA PRO A 310 27.13 2.72 20.27
C PRO A 310 26.59 3.78 19.31
N VAL A 311 25.78 3.37 18.33
CA VAL A 311 25.02 4.28 17.49
C VAL A 311 23.79 4.75 18.28
N ASN A 312 23.84 5.95 18.82
CA ASN A 312 22.78 6.58 19.61
C ASN A 312 22.44 7.97 19.07
N ASN A 313 21.40 8.60 19.60
CA ASN A 313 20.91 9.89 19.13
C ASN A 313 22.02 10.97 19.01
N ASN A 314 22.92 11.04 19.96
CA ASN A 314 24.00 12.04 19.98
C ASN A 314 25.06 11.82 18.88
N LYS A 315 25.18 10.60 18.35
CA LYS A 315 26.18 10.22 17.34
C LYS A 315 25.55 9.97 15.96
N LEU A 316 24.24 10.16 15.79
CA LEU A 316 23.55 9.89 14.53
C LEU A 316 24.13 10.70 13.35
N ASN A 317 24.47 11.97 13.53
CA ASN A 317 25.07 12.78 12.47
C ASN A 317 26.40 12.20 12.00
N LEU A 318 27.28 11.79 12.93
CA LEU A 318 28.56 11.17 12.59
C LEU A 318 28.40 9.82 11.91
N TYR A 319 27.48 8.99 12.42
CA TYR A 319 27.11 7.73 11.82
C TYR A 319 26.61 7.93 10.38
N THR A 320 25.69 8.85 10.17
CA THR A 320 25.13 9.10 8.86
C THR A 320 26.17 9.59 7.87
N TYR A 321 27.02 10.53 8.28
CA TYR A 321 28.05 11.09 7.43
C TYR A 321 29.14 10.06 7.05
N ASN A 322 29.66 9.32 8.03
CA ASN A 322 30.80 8.42 7.83
C ASN A 322 30.42 7.01 7.38
N VAL A 323 29.17 6.57 7.64
CA VAL A 323 28.73 5.21 7.32
C VAL A 323 27.70 5.25 6.18
N ILE A 324 26.55 5.88 6.39
CA ILE A 324 25.45 5.82 5.43
C ILE A 324 25.81 6.49 4.11
N ASN A 325 26.39 7.70 4.15
CA ASN A 325 26.81 8.37 2.91
C ASN A 325 27.91 7.58 2.17
N LYS A 326 28.81 6.92 2.90
CA LYS A 326 29.83 6.05 2.29
C LYS A 326 29.19 4.87 1.53
N LEU A 327 28.19 4.23 2.12
CA LEU A 327 27.48 3.12 1.49
C LEU A 327 26.66 3.60 0.27
N ILE A 328 25.99 4.75 0.37
CA ILE A 328 25.25 5.36 -0.74
C ILE A 328 26.20 5.68 -1.91
N ASN A 329 27.33 6.32 -1.64
CA ASN A 329 28.35 6.62 -2.66
C ASN A 329 28.99 5.34 -3.24
N GLY A 330 29.00 4.24 -2.46
CA GLY A 330 29.41 2.91 -2.90
C GLY A 330 28.37 2.17 -3.76
N GLY A 331 27.21 2.79 -4.03
CA GLY A 331 26.20 2.28 -4.94
C GLY A 331 25.00 1.59 -4.30
N VAL A 332 24.79 1.76 -3.00
CA VAL A 332 23.60 1.26 -2.31
C VAL A 332 22.40 2.17 -2.60
N ASP A 333 21.30 1.58 -3.05
CA ASP A 333 20.09 2.32 -3.44
C ASP A 333 18.99 2.25 -2.37
N ILE A 334 19.05 1.29 -1.42
CA ILE A 334 17.94 0.99 -0.49
C ILE A 334 18.50 0.53 0.85
N PHE A 335 17.89 0.98 1.94
CA PHE A 335 18.18 0.49 3.29
C PHE A 335 16.98 -0.21 3.92
N ASN A 336 17.23 -1.42 4.45
CA ASN A 336 16.30 -2.13 5.33
C ASN A 336 16.81 -2.04 6.77
N ILE A 337 16.13 -1.25 7.60
CA ILE A 337 16.53 -1.01 9.00
C ILE A 337 16.02 -2.14 9.88
N ASP A 338 16.90 -3.06 10.24
CA ASP A 338 16.60 -4.20 11.13
C ASP A 338 16.75 -3.82 12.60
N TYR A 339 16.12 -2.74 13.03
CA TYR A 339 16.02 -2.34 14.43
C TYR A 339 14.73 -2.86 15.06
N ASN A 340 14.83 -3.89 15.89
CA ASN A 340 13.66 -4.56 16.46
C ASN A 340 13.53 -4.31 17.97
N ASN A 341 13.28 -3.06 18.36
CA ASN A 341 12.89 -2.71 19.72
C ASN A 341 11.48 -2.13 19.73
N LYS A 342 10.48 -2.98 20.00
CA LYS A 342 9.05 -2.58 20.03
C LYS A 342 8.74 -1.52 21.10
N GLY A 343 9.56 -1.42 22.13
CA GLY A 343 9.43 -0.43 23.22
C GLY A 343 10.00 0.94 22.87
N ASP A 344 10.86 1.03 21.83
CA ASP A 344 11.57 2.26 21.46
C ASP A 344 11.25 2.70 20.02
N LYS A 345 10.00 3.07 19.80
CA LYS A 345 9.51 3.55 18.49
C LYS A 345 10.12 4.90 18.10
N LEU A 346 10.56 5.72 19.06
CA LEU A 346 11.17 7.02 18.78
C LEU A 346 12.53 6.86 18.12
N THR A 347 13.41 6.03 18.70
CA THR A 347 14.73 5.73 18.13
C THR A 347 14.61 5.03 16.78
N SER A 348 13.69 4.08 16.62
CA SER A 348 13.42 3.46 15.32
C SER A 348 13.07 4.50 14.25
N SER A 349 12.21 5.45 14.58
CA SER A 349 11.82 6.54 13.66
C SER A 349 12.99 7.49 13.36
N LEU A 350 13.88 7.73 14.32
CA LEU A 350 15.09 8.55 14.07
C LEU A 350 16.01 7.88 13.04
N PHE A 351 16.31 6.59 13.19
CA PHE A 351 17.12 5.88 12.20
C PHE A 351 16.52 6.01 10.79
N ASN A 352 15.21 5.83 10.67
CA ASN A 352 14.54 6.02 9.38
C ASN A 352 14.70 7.44 8.82
N GLN A 353 14.47 8.45 9.66
CA GLN A 353 14.57 9.86 9.26
C GLN A 353 15.99 10.20 8.78
N TYR A 354 17.01 9.77 9.49
CA TYR A 354 18.40 10.05 9.14
C TYR A 354 18.85 9.31 7.87
N HIS A 355 18.44 8.04 7.68
CA HIS A 355 18.73 7.32 6.44
C HIS A 355 18.02 7.95 5.25
N TYR A 356 16.75 8.30 5.39
CA TYR A 356 15.99 9.00 4.36
C TYR A 356 16.69 10.30 3.93
N VAL A 357 17.04 11.15 4.90
CA VAL A 357 17.67 12.44 4.61
C VAL A 357 19.04 12.25 3.98
N ALA A 358 19.82 11.24 4.41
CA ALA A 358 21.11 10.93 3.79
C ALA A 358 20.98 10.59 2.30
N GLU A 359 20.00 9.74 1.92
CA GLU A 359 19.76 9.39 0.52
C GLU A 359 19.35 10.61 -0.31
N VAL A 360 18.35 11.36 0.17
CA VAL A 360 17.82 12.52 -0.56
C VAL A 360 18.88 13.60 -0.75
N THR A 361 19.69 13.88 0.29
CA THR A 361 20.68 14.96 0.22
C THR A 361 21.99 14.57 -0.50
N THR A 362 22.35 13.28 -0.47
CA THR A 362 23.60 12.79 -1.07
C THR A 362 23.46 12.57 -2.58
N LEU A 363 22.34 12.01 -3.02
CA LEU A 363 22.17 11.59 -4.42
C LEU A 363 21.14 12.42 -5.19
N ASN A 364 20.45 13.35 -4.55
CA ASN A 364 19.30 14.07 -5.14
C ASN A 364 18.29 13.13 -5.79
N LYS A 365 18.02 11.99 -5.12
CA LYS A 365 17.09 10.95 -5.53
C LYS A 365 16.04 10.71 -4.45
N ARG A 366 14.91 10.12 -4.85
CA ARG A 366 13.91 9.63 -3.90
C ARG A 366 14.46 8.47 -3.09
N SER A 367 14.18 8.51 -1.79
CA SER A 367 14.65 7.50 -0.85
C SER A 367 13.72 6.29 -0.77
N VAL A 368 14.31 5.12 -0.47
CA VAL A 368 13.59 3.89 -0.10
C VAL A 368 14.22 3.32 1.17
N VAL A 369 13.58 3.58 2.30
CA VAL A 369 13.99 3.06 3.61
C VAL A 369 12.88 2.20 4.19
N LEU A 370 13.20 0.94 4.49
CA LEU A 370 12.27 -0.01 5.11
C LEU A 370 12.46 -0.02 6.64
N THR A 371 11.36 -0.17 7.37
CA THR A 371 11.37 -0.21 8.84
C THR A 371 10.42 -1.24 9.41
N ARG A 372 10.79 -1.85 10.54
CA ARG A 372 9.97 -2.87 11.24
C ARG A 372 9.05 -2.27 12.30
N ASN A 373 9.53 -1.31 13.05
CA ASN A 373 8.78 -0.64 14.12
C ASN A 373 8.85 0.87 13.91
N HIS A 374 7.78 1.57 14.18
CA HIS A 374 7.69 2.99 13.92
C HIS A 374 6.69 3.70 14.83
N ASN A 375 6.74 5.02 14.87
CA ASN A 375 5.68 5.86 15.42
C ASN A 375 4.75 6.38 14.31
N VAL A 376 3.79 7.21 14.67
CA VAL A 376 2.97 7.97 13.72
C VAL A 376 3.86 8.89 12.86
N ALA A 377 3.42 9.27 11.67
CA ALA A 377 4.15 10.10 10.68
C ALA A 377 5.31 9.39 9.93
N ILE A 378 5.42 8.06 10.00
CA ILE A 378 6.40 7.29 9.22
C ILE A 378 6.17 7.41 7.70
N HIS A 379 4.96 7.72 7.25
CA HIS A 379 4.59 7.92 5.84
C HIS A 379 5.48 8.94 5.10
N ARG A 380 6.18 9.83 5.83
CA ARG A 380 7.14 10.80 5.26
C ARG A 380 8.52 10.23 4.94
N TYR A 381 8.93 9.15 5.63
CA TYR A 381 10.33 8.74 5.67
C TYR A 381 10.56 7.26 5.39
N GLY A 382 9.51 6.44 5.35
CA GLY A 382 9.76 5.01 5.26
C GLY A 382 8.61 4.16 4.78
N ILE A 383 8.97 2.92 4.49
CA ILE A 383 8.11 1.81 4.09
C ILE A 383 8.06 0.83 5.24
N VAL A 384 6.87 0.46 5.67
CA VAL A 384 6.69 -0.49 6.78
C VAL A 384 6.82 -1.91 6.26
N VAL A 385 7.59 -2.77 6.96
CA VAL A 385 7.68 -4.20 6.61
C VAL A 385 6.94 -5.08 7.61
N THR A 386 6.37 -6.18 7.13
CA THR A 386 5.74 -7.19 7.99
C THR A 386 6.75 -7.94 8.87
N GLY A 387 8.04 -7.90 8.53
CA GLY A 387 9.11 -8.52 9.30
C GLY A 387 9.19 -10.04 9.14
N LYS A 388 9.71 -10.74 10.16
CA LYS A 388 9.98 -12.19 10.13
C LYS A 388 8.71 -12.99 10.48
N THR A 389 7.82 -13.12 9.50
CA THR A 389 6.53 -13.81 9.62
C THR A 389 6.67 -15.33 9.52
N ILE A 390 5.72 -16.06 10.10
CA ILE A 390 5.67 -17.52 10.01
C ILE A 390 5.03 -17.95 8.68
N VAL A 391 5.52 -19.04 8.09
CA VAL A 391 5.00 -19.64 6.85
C VAL A 391 3.74 -20.46 7.19
N ASP A 392 2.60 -19.80 7.29
CA ASP A 392 1.33 -20.47 7.56
C ASP A 392 0.10 -19.70 7.05
N TRP A 393 -1.04 -20.38 7.06
CA TRP A 393 -2.33 -19.82 6.67
C TRP A 393 -2.87 -18.78 7.66
N GLU A 394 -2.49 -18.88 8.93
CA GLU A 394 -2.87 -17.90 9.97
C GLU A 394 -2.26 -16.53 9.65
N THR A 395 -0.98 -16.51 9.32
CA THR A 395 -0.29 -15.28 8.91
C THR A 395 -0.90 -14.71 7.64
N LEU A 396 -1.09 -15.54 6.61
CA LEU A 396 -1.72 -15.08 5.36
C LEU A 396 -3.11 -14.46 5.62
N ALA A 397 -3.90 -15.06 6.52
CA ALA A 397 -5.27 -14.61 6.80
C ALA A 397 -5.34 -13.21 7.44
N ILE A 398 -4.30 -12.77 8.14
CA ILE A 398 -4.28 -11.45 8.78
C ILE A 398 -3.62 -10.36 7.94
N LEU A 399 -2.81 -10.72 6.93
CA LEU A 399 -2.07 -9.74 6.11
C LEU A 399 -2.97 -8.71 5.42
N PRO A 400 -4.11 -9.04 4.81
CA PRO A 400 -5.00 -8.03 4.23
C PRO A 400 -5.41 -6.97 5.25
N ARG A 401 -5.83 -7.42 6.46
CA ARG A 401 -6.21 -6.52 7.55
C ARG A 401 -5.03 -5.70 8.06
N TYR A 402 -3.86 -6.30 8.21
CA TYR A 402 -2.64 -5.60 8.59
C TYR A 402 -2.34 -4.48 7.58
N ASN A 403 -2.36 -4.78 6.28
CA ASN A 403 -2.04 -3.83 5.22
C ASN A 403 -3.01 -2.63 5.20
N TYR A 404 -4.31 -2.85 5.17
CA TYR A 404 -5.26 -1.75 5.09
C TYR A 404 -5.42 -0.99 6.42
N SER A 405 -5.14 -1.61 7.58
CA SER A 405 -5.16 -0.89 8.86
C SER A 405 -4.07 0.20 8.94
N ALA A 406 -2.98 0.06 8.19
CA ALA A 406 -1.98 1.11 8.05
C ALA A 406 -2.58 2.42 7.51
N SER A 407 -3.53 2.33 6.58
CA SER A 407 -4.21 3.49 5.99
C SER A 407 -5.02 4.31 7.00
N ASN A 408 -5.43 3.73 8.13
CA ASN A 408 -6.08 4.46 9.23
C ASN A 408 -5.14 5.46 9.94
N MET A 409 -3.86 5.48 9.60
CA MET A 409 -2.88 6.47 10.03
C MET A 409 -2.12 7.06 8.82
N GLY A 410 -2.72 6.96 7.64
CA GLY A 410 -2.14 7.51 6.43
C GLY A 410 -0.88 6.81 5.93
N ILE A 411 -0.64 5.57 6.32
CA ILE A 411 0.48 4.75 5.86
C ILE A 411 -0.02 3.85 4.72
N SER A 412 0.49 4.04 3.51
CA SER A 412 0.10 3.23 2.35
C SER A 412 1.16 2.20 1.96
N TYR A 413 2.45 2.50 2.12
CA TYR A 413 3.50 1.57 1.73
C TYR A 413 3.77 0.54 2.81
N VAL A 414 3.19 -0.65 2.63
CA VAL A 414 3.44 -1.84 3.45
C VAL A 414 4.06 -2.92 2.58
N ALA A 415 5.25 -3.38 2.97
CA ALA A 415 6.01 -4.41 2.28
C ALA A 415 5.84 -5.76 2.99
N ASN A 416 5.22 -6.70 2.30
CA ASN A 416 4.96 -8.03 2.84
C ASN A 416 6.11 -8.99 2.53
N ALA A 417 6.48 -9.83 3.51
CA ALA A 417 7.31 -11.00 3.29
C ALA A 417 6.48 -12.09 2.58
N ILE A 418 6.52 -12.06 1.25
CA ILE A 418 5.73 -12.96 0.40
C ILE A 418 6.29 -14.39 0.46
N GLY A 419 5.39 -15.32 0.78
CA GLY A 419 5.67 -16.71 1.08
C GLY A 419 5.87 -16.99 2.57
N GLY A 420 5.84 -15.94 3.42
CA GLY A 420 6.26 -16.01 4.81
C GLY A 420 7.78 -16.04 4.94
N TYR A 421 8.34 -15.75 6.10
CA TYR A 421 9.78 -15.61 6.27
C TYR A 421 10.46 -16.93 6.71
N TYR A 422 9.95 -17.60 7.74
CA TYR A 422 10.57 -18.79 8.32
C TYR A 422 9.57 -19.66 9.09
N LYS A 423 10.05 -20.83 9.59
CA LYS A 423 9.21 -21.82 10.31
C LYS A 423 8.00 -22.29 9.47
N GLY A 424 7.00 -22.87 10.12
CA GLY A 424 5.75 -23.27 9.48
C GLY A 424 5.90 -24.42 8.48
N ILE A 425 4.97 -24.50 7.55
CA ILE A 425 4.90 -25.55 6.53
C ILE A 425 4.73 -24.91 5.15
N GLU A 426 5.68 -25.16 4.26
CA GLU A 426 5.60 -24.67 2.89
C GLU A 426 4.81 -25.63 2.02
N ASP A 427 3.76 -25.16 1.39
CA ASP A 427 3.04 -25.85 0.33
C ASP A 427 2.78 -24.90 -0.85
N PHE A 428 2.48 -25.45 -2.02
CA PHE A 428 2.30 -24.66 -3.24
C PHE A 428 1.09 -23.74 -3.14
N GLU A 429 -0.05 -24.26 -2.66
CA GLU A 429 -1.27 -23.46 -2.55
C GLU A 429 -1.06 -22.26 -1.65
N LEU A 430 -0.43 -22.43 -0.49
CA LEU A 430 -0.07 -21.35 0.40
C LEU A 430 0.85 -20.33 -0.29
N PHE A 431 1.89 -20.80 -1.00
CA PHE A 431 2.85 -19.93 -1.65
C PHE A 431 2.22 -19.10 -2.77
N ILE A 432 1.38 -19.69 -3.62
CA ILE A 432 0.71 -18.95 -4.69
C ILE A 432 -0.28 -17.91 -4.13
N ARG A 433 -1.00 -18.21 -3.04
CA ARG A 433 -1.89 -17.22 -2.40
C ARG A 433 -1.13 -16.05 -1.79
N TYR A 434 0.07 -16.29 -1.27
CA TYR A 434 0.98 -15.20 -0.87
C TYR A 434 1.40 -14.33 -2.07
N ILE A 435 1.79 -14.94 -3.19
CA ILE A 435 2.15 -14.19 -4.40
C ILE A 435 0.97 -13.37 -4.92
N GLN A 436 -0.20 -13.96 -5.02
CA GLN A 436 -1.43 -13.28 -5.46
C GLN A 436 -1.75 -12.07 -4.56
N LEU A 437 -1.68 -12.23 -3.25
CA LEU A 437 -1.82 -11.11 -2.31
C LEU A 437 -0.73 -10.05 -2.54
N GLY A 438 0.51 -10.45 -2.76
CA GLY A 438 1.64 -9.56 -3.01
C GLY A 438 1.47 -8.70 -4.25
N VAL A 439 0.93 -9.27 -5.34
CA VAL A 439 0.66 -8.53 -6.59
C VAL A 439 -0.30 -7.37 -6.34
N PHE A 440 -1.32 -7.59 -5.53
CA PHE A 440 -2.32 -6.59 -5.15
C PHE A 440 -2.07 -5.96 -3.78
N SER A 441 -0.80 -5.83 -3.42
CA SER A 441 -0.30 -5.09 -2.26
C SER A 441 0.58 -3.92 -2.71
N PRO A 442 0.81 -2.88 -1.90
CA PRO A 442 1.67 -1.76 -2.30
C PRO A 442 3.08 -2.20 -2.66
N MET A 443 3.66 -3.15 -1.90
CA MET A 443 5.02 -3.65 -2.10
C MET A 443 5.05 -5.18 -2.08
N LEU A 444 5.86 -5.78 -2.96
CA LEU A 444 6.04 -7.23 -3.08
C LEU A 444 7.51 -7.60 -2.87
N ILE A 445 7.82 -8.34 -1.81
CA ILE A 445 9.17 -8.85 -1.52
C ILE A 445 9.10 -10.37 -1.37
N LEU A 446 9.69 -11.12 -2.29
CA LEU A 446 9.95 -12.56 -2.09
C LEU A 446 11.00 -12.68 -1.00
N ALA A 447 10.60 -13.04 0.22
CA ALA A 447 11.45 -12.96 1.40
C ALA A 447 11.57 -14.30 2.13
N SER A 448 12.78 -14.65 2.56
CA SER A 448 13.01 -15.79 3.46
C SER A 448 14.23 -15.63 4.37
N ASP A 449 14.26 -16.40 5.43
CA ASP A 449 15.43 -16.60 6.30
C ASP A 449 16.50 -17.40 5.57
N ASP A 450 17.68 -17.51 6.19
CA ASP A 450 18.74 -18.43 5.78
C ASP A 450 18.33 -19.89 6.01
N GLY A 451 18.78 -20.76 5.14
CA GLY A 451 18.54 -22.19 5.25
C GLY A 451 18.13 -22.84 3.94
N GLU A 452 18.51 -24.09 3.80
CA GLU A 452 18.30 -24.89 2.59
C GLU A 452 16.82 -25.06 2.25
N TYR A 453 15.94 -25.13 3.27
CA TYR A 453 14.51 -25.44 3.11
C TYR A 453 13.63 -24.19 3.03
N TYR A 454 14.13 -22.99 3.35
CA TYR A 454 13.41 -21.72 3.17
C TYR A 454 13.61 -21.21 1.74
N ARG A 455 12.76 -21.67 0.81
CA ARG A 455 12.92 -21.41 -0.61
C ARG A 455 11.78 -20.56 -1.16
N ARG A 456 12.14 -19.46 -1.82
CA ARG A 456 11.19 -18.54 -2.50
C ARG A 456 11.44 -18.48 -4.00
N GLU A 457 12.37 -19.30 -4.48
CA GLU A 457 12.70 -19.40 -5.91
C GLU A 457 11.48 -19.90 -6.68
N PRO A 458 10.94 -19.11 -7.64
CA PRO A 458 9.71 -19.49 -8.39
C PRO A 458 9.85 -20.83 -9.14
N TRP A 459 11.06 -21.17 -9.56
CA TRP A 459 11.36 -22.37 -10.35
C TRP A 459 11.54 -23.65 -9.54
N ARG A 460 11.36 -23.61 -8.22
CA ARG A 460 11.41 -24.82 -7.38
C ARG A 460 10.21 -25.76 -7.57
N TRP A 461 9.13 -25.25 -8.10
CA TRP A 461 7.87 -25.95 -8.28
C TRP A 461 7.80 -26.67 -9.64
N ASP A 462 6.81 -27.52 -9.87
CA ASP A 462 6.61 -28.17 -11.16
C ASP A 462 6.25 -27.17 -12.28
N ILE A 463 6.23 -27.61 -13.53
CA ILE A 463 6.06 -26.73 -14.69
C ILE A 463 4.71 -26.02 -14.65
N SER A 464 3.62 -26.72 -14.34
CA SER A 464 2.27 -26.11 -14.30
C SER A 464 2.16 -25.05 -13.19
N GLN A 465 2.73 -25.34 -12.04
CA GLN A 465 2.80 -24.45 -10.89
C GLN A 465 3.67 -23.21 -11.14
N ARG A 466 4.81 -23.39 -11.85
CA ARG A 466 5.68 -22.26 -12.25
C ARG A 466 4.95 -21.29 -13.18
N GLU A 467 4.16 -21.76 -14.12
CA GLU A 467 3.41 -20.90 -15.04
C GLU A 467 2.42 -20.01 -14.29
N ILE A 468 1.78 -20.52 -13.22
CA ILE A 468 0.91 -19.72 -12.37
C ILE A 468 1.72 -18.62 -11.65
N ILE A 469 2.86 -18.98 -11.06
CA ILE A 469 3.73 -18.01 -10.36
C ILE A 469 4.23 -16.94 -11.35
N LYS A 470 4.73 -17.37 -12.51
CA LYS A 470 5.22 -16.50 -13.59
C LYS A 470 4.12 -15.52 -14.05
N LYS A 471 2.89 -15.99 -14.25
CA LYS A 471 1.72 -15.17 -14.58
C LYS A 471 1.56 -14.00 -13.61
N TYR A 472 1.53 -14.27 -12.32
CA TYR A 472 1.30 -13.25 -11.30
C TYR A 472 2.48 -12.30 -11.11
N LEU A 473 3.73 -12.79 -11.10
CA LEU A 473 4.90 -11.91 -10.99
C LEU A 473 5.07 -11.02 -12.23
N ASN A 474 4.69 -11.49 -13.42
CA ASN A 474 4.62 -10.65 -14.63
C ASN A 474 3.44 -9.66 -14.55
N LEU A 475 2.28 -10.06 -14.00
CA LEU A 475 1.15 -9.14 -13.77
C LEU A 475 1.55 -8.00 -12.83
N ARG A 476 2.35 -8.27 -11.79
CA ARG A 476 2.90 -7.22 -10.93
C ARG A 476 3.68 -6.19 -11.72
N ASN A 477 4.56 -6.64 -12.62
CA ASN A 477 5.35 -5.74 -13.46
C ASN A 477 4.47 -4.95 -14.44
N LYS A 478 3.47 -5.60 -15.04
CA LYS A 478 2.49 -4.93 -15.91
C LYS A 478 1.75 -3.80 -15.20
N LEU A 479 1.40 -3.97 -13.93
CA LEU A 479 0.65 -3.00 -13.14
C LEU A 479 1.47 -1.78 -12.69
N ILE A 480 2.77 -1.70 -12.96
CA ILE A 480 3.63 -0.58 -12.49
C ILE A 480 3.11 0.80 -12.92
N PRO A 481 2.68 1.06 -14.18
CA PRO A 481 2.14 2.36 -14.55
C PRO A 481 0.91 2.76 -13.72
N TYR A 482 0.01 1.81 -13.49
CA TYR A 482 -1.16 2.00 -12.61
C TYR A 482 -0.72 2.30 -11.17
N LEU A 483 0.12 1.45 -10.59
CA LEU A 483 0.61 1.59 -9.21
C LEU A 483 1.40 2.88 -8.99
N TYR A 484 2.16 3.31 -9.97
CA TYR A 484 2.95 4.53 -9.90
C TYR A 484 2.07 5.78 -9.95
N THR A 485 1.02 5.74 -10.74
CA THR A 485 -0.01 6.79 -10.73
C THR A 485 -0.73 6.86 -9.37
N GLU A 486 -1.12 5.71 -8.81
CA GLU A 486 -1.75 5.67 -7.48
C GLU A 486 -0.78 6.12 -6.36
N ALA A 487 0.52 5.86 -6.50
CA ALA A 487 1.56 6.38 -5.61
C ALA A 487 1.69 7.91 -5.71
N TYR A 488 1.57 8.46 -6.90
CA TYR A 488 1.54 9.93 -7.10
C TYR A 488 0.28 10.55 -6.50
N LEU A 489 -0.89 9.93 -6.66
CA LEU A 489 -2.14 10.36 -6.02
C LEU A 489 -2.03 10.27 -4.49
N TYR A 490 -1.41 9.23 -3.96
CA TYR A 490 -1.14 9.12 -2.53
C TYR A 490 -0.23 10.28 -2.04
N HIS A 491 0.83 10.61 -2.77
CA HIS A 491 1.73 11.71 -2.44
C HIS A 491 1.03 13.08 -2.48
N THR A 492 0.20 13.34 -3.48
CA THR A 492 -0.37 14.68 -3.75
C THR A 492 -1.71 14.92 -3.07
N SER A 493 -2.62 13.94 -3.09
CA SER A 493 -3.97 14.06 -2.53
C SER A 493 -4.14 13.33 -1.19
N GLY A 494 -3.18 12.48 -0.82
CA GLY A 494 -3.25 11.66 0.38
C GLY A 494 -4.17 10.44 0.27
N SER A 495 -4.61 10.06 -0.95
CA SER A 495 -5.44 8.88 -1.14
C SER A 495 -4.60 7.60 -0.98
N PRO A 496 -4.79 6.76 0.04
CA PRO A 496 -3.99 5.55 0.22
C PRO A 496 -4.22 4.56 -0.92
N ILE A 497 -3.15 3.85 -1.34
CA ILE A 497 -3.22 2.80 -2.38
C ILE A 497 -4.12 1.63 -1.93
N ILE A 498 -4.12 1.29 -0.64
CA ILE A 498 -5.04 0.31 -0.06
C ILE A 498 -6.03 1.02 0.85
N GLN A 499 -7.33 0.83 0.60
CA GLN A 499 -8.39 1.39 1.43
C GLN A 499 -9.36 0.30 1.86
N PRO A 500 -9.68 0.20 3.17
CA PRO A 500 -10.65 -0.78 3.64
C PRO A 500 -12.07 -0.42 3.16
N LEU A 501 -12.88 -1.44 2.91
CA LEU A 501 -14.28 -1.23 2.48
C LEU A 501 -15.12 -0.47 3.50
N TYR A 502 -14.80 -0.56 4.79
CA TYR A 502 -15.59 0.09 5.84
C TYR A 502 -15.52 1.64 5.82
N TYR A 503 -14.65 2.24 5.01
CA TYR A 503 -14.68 3.69 4.77
C TYR A 503 -15.99 4.10 4.09
N GLU A 504 -16.43 3.34 3.10
CA GLU A 504 -17.69 3.58 2.39
C GLU A 504 -18.85 2.73 2.93
N TYR A 505 -18.55 1.52 3.41
CA TYR A 505 -19.51 0.53 3.91
C TYR A 505 -19.22 0.14 5.36
N PRO A 506 -19.50 1.02 6.37
CA PRO A 506 -19.06 0.83 7.76
C PRO A 506 -19.46 -0.50 8.40
N LYS A 507 -20.58 -1.09 7.98
CA LYS A 507 -21.07 -2.40 8.49
C LYS A 507 -20.09 -3.54 8.19
N ILE A 508 -19.27 -3.43 7.15
CA ILE A 508 -18.28 -4.46 6.77
C ILE A 508 -17.21 -4.66 7.86
N TYR A 509 -16.96 -3.66 8.70
CA TYR A 509 -16.03 -3.78 9.81
C TYR A 509 -16.40 -4.89 10.80
N ASP A 510 -17.71 -5.14 11.00
CA ASP A 510 -18.24 -6.16 11.90
C ASP A 510 -18.54 -7.50 11.18
N GLU A 511 -18.19 -7.63 9.89
CA GLU A 511 -18.48 -8.79 9.05
C GLU A 511 -17.23 -9.64 8.75
N PRO A 512 -16.90 -10.66 9.56
CA PRO A 512 -15.65 -11.44 9.45
C PRO A 512 -15.42 -12.09 8.07
N LEU A 513 -16.50 -12.36 7.33
CA LEU A 513 -16.43 -13.01 6.00
C LEU A 513 -15.95 -12.06 4.90
N TYR A 514 -16.08 -10.75 5.09
CA TYR A 514 -15.82 -9.73 4.05
C TYR A 514 -14.80 -8.71 4.50
N ILE A 515 -14.38 -8.71 5.77
CA ILE A 515 -13.48 -7.72 6.37
C ILE A 515 -12.10 -7.67 5.68
N ASN A 516 -11.69 -8.75 5.02
CA ASN A 516 -10.41 -8.81 4.31
C ASN A 516 -10.44 -8.18 2.92
N GLN A 517 -11.63 -7.79 2.40
CA GLN A 517 -11.74 -7.10 1.12
C GLN A 517 -11.28 -5.65 1.24
N TYR A 518 -10.65 -5.14 0.18
CA TYR A 518 -10.14 -3.77 0.15
C TYR A 518 -10.14 -3.19 -1.28
N PHE A 519 -10.23 -1.87 -1.37
CA PHE A 519 -9.95 -1.17 -2.62
C PHE A 519 -8.45 -1.06 -2.82
N PHE A 520 -7.99 -1.28 -4.04
CA PHE A 520 -6.60 -1.21 -4.46
C PHE A 520 -6.44 -0.16 -5.55
N GLY A 521 -5.93 1.01 -5.17
CA GLY A 521 -5.98 2.21 -5.96
C GLY A 521 -7.43 2.66 -6.23
N SER A 522 -7.59 3.43 -7.29
CA SER A 522 -8.86 4.07 -7.65
C SER A 522 -9.82 3.16 -8.44
N GLN A 523 -9.34 2.03 -9.01
CA GLN A 523 -10.08 1.26 -10.01
C GLN A 523 -10.41 -0.17 -9.60
N MET A 524 -9.77 -0.74 -8.57
CA MET A 524 -9.87 -2.16 -8.27
C MET A 524 -10.45 -2.45 -6.89
N LEU A 525 -11.21 -3.53 -6.78
CA LEU A 525 -11.63 -4.18 -5.54
C LEU A 525 -10.96 -5.56 -5.45
N VAL A 526 -10.25 -5.82 -4.37
CA VAL A 526 -9.56 -7.10 -4.12
C VAL A 526 -10.24 -7.87 -3.01
N CYS A 527 -10.49 -9.15 -3.24
CA CYS A 527 -11.14 -10.06 -2.27
C CYS A 527 -10.21 -11.24 -1.95
N PRO A 528 -9.20 -11.07 -1.08
CA PRO A 528 -8.11 -12.02 -0.91
C PRO A 528 -8.55 -13.43 -0.51
N ILE A 529 -7.94 -14.43 -1.13
CA ILE A 529 -8.09 -15.82 -0.74
C ILE A 529 -7.07 -16.15 0.34
N THR A 530 -7.56 -16.45 1.54
CA THR A 530 -6.73 -16.66 2.75
C THR A 530 -7.00 -18.01 3.43
N LYS A 531 -7.52 -18.98 2.70
CA LYS A 531 -7.86 -20.32 3.18
C LYS A 531 -7.64 -21.37 2.10
N LYS A 532 -7.44 -22.60 2.53
CA LYS A 532 -7.23 -23.74 1.65
C LYS A 532 -8.45 -24.06 0.79
N LYS A 533 -8.18 -24.64 -0.39
CA LYS A 533 -9.19 -25.19 -1.29
C LYS A 533 -9.84 -26.45 -0.73
N ASN A 534 -11.03 -26.73 -1.19
CA ASN A 534 -11.69 -27.99 -0.94
C ASN A 534 -11.16 -29.03 -1.94
N MET A 535 -10.59 -30.13 -1.43
CA MET A 535 -9.94 -31.14 -2.25
C MET A 535 -10.88 -31.82 -3.25
N ILE A 536 -12.17 -32.05 -2.89
CA ILE A 536 -13.12 -32.75 -3.75
C ILE A 536 -13.55 -31.92 -4.97
N MET A 537 -13.56 -30.58 -4.85
CA MET A 537 -13.92 -29.70 -5.96
C MET A 537 -12.72 -28.94 -6.55
N ASP A 538 -11.51 -29.18 -6.01
CA ASP A 538 -10.26 -28.50 -6.36
C ASP A 538 -10.38 -26.98 -6.46
N ARG A 539 -11.18 -26.36 -5.57
CA ARG A 539 -11.46 -24.93 -5.53
C ARG A 539 -11.62 -24.40 -4.12
N VAL A 540 -11.26 -23.12 -3.97
CA VAL A 540 -11.64 -22.35 -2.79
C VAL A 540 -13.06 -21.83 -2.95
N VAL A 541 -13.86 -21.97 -1.92
CA VAL A 541 -15.19 -21.32 -1.83
C VAL A 541 -15.01 -19.95 -1.22
N GLN A 542 -15.09 -18.90 -2.02
CA GLN A 542 -14.93 -17.53 -1.58
C GLN A 542 -16.29 -16.82 -1.47
N ARG A 543 -16.51 -16.14 -0.34
CA ARG A 543 -17.67 -15.25 -0.18
C ARG A 543 -17.24 -13.84 -0.50
N LEU A 544 -18.06 -13.15 -1.28
CA LEU A 544 -17.77 -11.82 -1.81
C LEU A 544 -18.90 -10.87 -1.42
N PHE A 545 -18.57 -9.68 -0.97
CA PHE A 545 -19.46 -8.53 -0.99
C PHE A 545 -19.03 -7.65 -2.15
N ILE A 546 -19.93 -7.44 -3.11
CA ILE A 546 -19.71 -6.55 -4.26
C ILE A 546 -20.40 -5.21 -3.95
N PRO A 547 -19.66 -4.10 -3.86
CA PRO A 547 -20.19 -2.77 -3.59
C PRO A 547 -21.17 -2.28 -4.66
N ASN A 548 -21.84 -1.15 -4.42
CA ASN A 548 -22.80 -0.57 -5.38
C ASN A 548 -22.18 -0.33 -6.77
N GLY A 549 -22.97 -0.49 -7.83
CA GLY A 549 -22.58 -0.38 -9.26
C GLY A 549 -22.45 -1.74 -9.92
N THR A 550 -21.97 -1.76 -11.14
CA THR A 550 -21.64 -2.98 -11.90
C THR A 550 -20.14 -3.22 -11.84
N TRP A 551 -19.73 -4.45 -11.60
CA TRP A 551 -18.35 -4.85 -11.47
C TRP A 551 -18.01 -6.01 -12.39
N TYR A 552 -16.78 -6.03 -12.88
CA TYR A 552 -16.27 -7.07 -13.75
C TYR A 552 -15.02 -7.70 -13.12
N GLU A 553 -14.97 -9.01 -13.06
CA GLU A 553 -13.78 -9.71 -12.59
C GLU A 553 -12.62 -9.46 -13.56
N LEU A 554 -11.49 -8.98 -13.03
CA LEU A 554 -10.34 -8.51 -13.83
C LEU A 554 -9.83 -9.59 -14.81
N GLU A 555 -9.74 -10.83 -14.39
CA GLU A 555 -9.18 -11.89 -15.23
C GLU A 555 -10.21 -12.46 -16.21
N SER A 556 -11.34 -12.91 -15.72
CA SER A 556 -12.35 -13.61 -16.53
C SER A 556 -13.29 -12.67 -17.30
N GLY A 557 -13.47 -11.44 -16.86
CA GLY A 557 -14.48 -10.52 -17.38
C GLY A 557 -15.91 -10.82 -16.93
N LYS A 558 -16.13 -11.77 -16.01
CA LYS A 558 -17.48 -12.07 -15.47
C LYS A 558 -18.09 -10.84 -14.81
N LYS A 559 -19.36 -10.58 -15.13
CA LYS A 559 -20.11 -9.43 -14.63
C LYS A 559 -20.79 -9.74 -13.30
N TYR A 560 -20.73 -8.82 -12.36
CA TYR A 560 -21.36 -8.89 -11.04
C TYR A 560 -22.18 -7.62 -10.78
N LEU A 561 -23.45 -7.79 -10.41
CA LEU A 561 -24.28 -6.67 -9.98
C LEU A 561 -23.98 -6.33 -8.53
N GLY A 562 -23.77 -5.06 -8.23
CA GLY A 562 -23.37 -4.59 -6.92
C GLY A 562 -24.48 -4.58 -5.86
N ASN A 563 -24.08 -4.16 -4.64
CA ASN A 563 -24.89 -4.16 -3.44
C ASN A 563 -25.41 -5.56 -3.07
N LYS A 564 -24.60 -6.58 -3.33
CA LYS A 564 -24.96 -8.01 -3.16
C LYS A 564 -23.80 -8.83 -2.61
N TYR A 565 -24.19 -9.97 -2.02
CA TYR A 565 -23.27 -11.01 -1.58
C TYR A 565 -23.29 -12.17 -2.57
N TYR A 566 -22.10 -12.66 -2.91
CA TYR A 566 -21.90 -13.79 -3.82
C TYR A 566 -21.09 -14.90 -3.15
N MET A 567 -21.23 -16.09 -3.71
CA MET A 567 -20.36 -17.22 -3.44
C MET A 567 -19.73 -17.67 -4.76
N SER A 568 -18.43 -17.55 -4.86
CA SER A 568 -17.66 -17.88 -6.06
C SER A 568 -16.58 -18.92 -5.75
N PHE A 569 -16.06 -19.56 -6.79
CA PHE A 569 -15.22 -20.75 -6.69
C PHE A 569 -13.96 -20.54 -7.53
N TYR A 570 -12.78 -20.67 -6.91
CA TYR A 570 -11.51 -20.25 -7.49
C TYR A 570 -10.48 -21.39 -7.43
N ARG A 571 -9.86 -21.69 -8.56
CA ARG A 571 -8.67 -22.55 -8.70
C ARG A 571 -7.41 -21.84 -8.19
N ASP A 572 -6.27 -22.53 -8.21
CA ASP A 572 -4.98 -21.95 -7.81
C ASP A 572 -4.53 -20.81 -8.74
N GLU A 573 -4.86 -20.90 -10.03
CA GLU A 573 -4.57 -19.88 -11.06
C GLU A 573 -5.51 -18.66 -11.02
N ASP A 574 -6.57 -18.69 -10.20
CA ASP A 574 -7.59 -17.62 -10.13
C ASP A 574 -7.44 -16.79 -8.86
N TYR A 575 -7.69 -15.48 -8.97
CA TYR A 575 -7.72 -14.59 -7.81
C TYR A 575 -8.80 -13.49 -7.99
N PRO A 576 -9.71 -13.32 -7.00
CA PRO A 576 -10.84 -12.43 -7.17
C PRO A 576 -10.44 -10.97 -7.02
N VAL A 577 -10.30 -10.30 -8.16
CA VAL A 577 -10.12 -8.86 -8.31
C VAL A 577 -11.16 -8.35 -9.27
N PHE A 578 -11.81 -7.25 -8.93
CA PHE A 578 -12.91 -6.67 -9.69
C PHE A 578 -12.63 -5.23 -10.06
N CYS A 579 -13.00 -4.85 -11.28
CA CYS A 579 -12.98 -3.48 -11.75
C CYS A 579 -14.42 -2.99 -11.94
N ARG A 580 -14.68 -1.74 -11.56
CA ARG A 580 -16.00 -1.13 -11.70
C ARG A 580 -16.29 -0.82 -13.17
N GLU A 581 -17.57 -0.76 -13.54
CA GLU A 581 -18.00 -0.22 -14.84
C GLU A 581 -17.37 1.15 -15.11
N GLY A 582 -16.87 1.38 -16.34
CA GLY A 582 -16.12 2.57 -16.71
C GLY A 582 -14.64 2.60 -16.27
N SER A 583 -14.15 1.61 -15.54
CA SER A 583 -12.73 1.55 -15.13
C SER A 583 -11.80 1.43 -16.35
N ILE A 584 -10.64 2.07 -16.24
CA ILE A 584 -9.55 2.04 -17.21
C ILE A 584 -8.26 1.65 -16.47
N ILE A 585 -7.68 0.52 -16.85
CA ILE A 585 -6.44 0.01 -16.26
C ILE A 585 -5.31 0.13 -17.27
N VAL A 586 -4.34 0.99 -17.00
CA VAL A 586 -3.17 1.19 -17.86
C VAL A 586 -2.02 0.35 -17.36
N MET A 587 -1.49 -0.53 -18.21
CA MET A 587 -0.46 -1.51 -17.89
C MET A 587 0.72 -1.43 -18.86
N SER A 588 1.90 -1.85 -18.42
CA SER A 588 3.10 -2.01 -19.26
C SER A 588 3.16 -3.43 -19.85
N LEU A 589 3.51 -3.53 -21.12
CA LEU A 589 3.91 -4.80 -21.74
C LEU A 589 5.44 -5.01 -21.71
N ASP A 590 6.19 -4.00 -21.29
CA ASP A 590 7.64 -4.07 -21.16
C ASP A 590 8.04 -4.77 -19.84
N LYS A 591 9.21 -5.40 -19.82
CA LYS A 591 9.67 -6.18 -18.65
C LYS A 591 10.50 -5.37 -17.64
N ASN A 592 10.80 -4.11 -17.92
CA ASN A 592 11.48 -3.18 -17.02
C ASN A 592 10.51 -2.29 -16.26
N THR A 593 11.05 -1.43 -15.41
CA THR A 593 10.25 -0.47 -14.61
C THR A 593 10.30 0.96 -15.16
N ASP A 594 10.81 1.18 -16.37
CA ASP A 594 10.87 2.48 -17.01
C ASP A 594 9.48 2.92 -17.53
N ASN A 595 9.38 4.14 -18.04
CA ASN A 595 8.18 4.57 -18.76
C ASN A 595 7.98 3.68 -19.98
N PRO A 596 6.84 2.99 -20.13
CA PRO A 596 6.68 1.93 -21.11
C PRO A 596 6.63 2.46 -22.55
N VAL A 597 7.25 1.71 -23.45
CA VAL A 597 7.09 1.85 -24.89
C VAL A 597 5.78 1.19 -25.34
N ASN A 598 5.47 0.04 -24.75
CA ASN A 598 4.32 -0.79 -25.11
C ASN A 598 3.31 -0.81 -23.97
N LEU A 599 2.11 -0.26 -24.22
CA LEU A 599 1.03 -0.16 -23.24
C LEU A 599 -0.11 -1.11 -23.55
N GLU A 600 -0.66 -1.75 -22.53
CA GLU A 600 -1.96 -2.42 -22.54
C GLU A 600 -2.96 -1.58 -21.76
N VAL A 601 -4.14 -1.35 -22.31
CA VAL A 601 -5.21 -0.56 -21.68
C VAL A 601 -6.47 -1.39 -21.66
N ASP A 602 -6.87 -1.85 -20.46
CA ASP A 602 -8.11 -2.59 -20.25
C ASP A 602 -9.24 -1.62 -19.90
N ILE A 603 -10.38 -1.70 -20.60
CA ILE A 603 -11.54 -0.84 -20.43
C ILE A 603 -12.76 -1.70 -20.14
N PHE A 604 -13.49 -1.36 -19.08
CA PHE A 604 -14.66 -2.10 -18.61
C PHE A 604 -15.95 -1.36 -19.01
N PRO A 605 -16.89 -2.03 -19.73
CA PRO A 605 -18.10 -1.38 -20.21
C PRO A 605 -19.06 -1.02 -19.07
N GLY A 606 -20.18 -0.32 -19.41
CA GLY A 606 -21.31 -0.09 -18.51
C GLY A 606 -21.52 1.36 -18.11
N SER A 607 -20.48 2.18 -18.04
CA SER A 607 -20.57 3.62 -17.80
C SER A 607 -19.41 4.38 -18.42
N ASN A 608 -19.52 5.71 -18.47
CA ASN A 608 -18.39 6.57 -18.79
C ASN A 608 -17.29 6.43 -17.73
N GLY A 609 -16.05 6.62 -18.13
CA GLY A 609 -14.91 6.57 -17.26
C GLY A 609 -13.79 7.53 -17.64
N ASN A 610 -12.91 7.81 -16.69
CA ASN A 610 -11.69 8.54 -16.94
C ASN A 610 -10.55 8.00 -16.09
N TYR A 611 -9.34 8.14 -16.58
CA TYR A 611 -8.12 7.81 -15.83
C TYR A 611 -6.98 8.73 -16.28
N THR A 612 -6.22 9.25 -15.35
CA THR A 612 -5.07 10.12 -15.64
C THR A 612 -3.79 9.37 -15.33
N LEU A 613 -3.05 8.97 -16.35
CA LEU A 613 -1.74 8.35 -16.21
C LEU A 613 -0.71 9.42 -15.87
N TYR A 614 0.03 9.21 -14.79
CA TYR A 614 1.15 10.03 -14.36
C TYR A 614 2.48 9.34 -14.64
N GLU A 615 3.42 10.07 -15.23
CA GLU A 615 4.77 9.59 -15.53
C GLU A 615 5.79 10.71 -15.29
N ASP A 616 6.96 10.36 -14.78
CA ASP A 616 8.13 11.25 -14.61
C ASP A 616 9.42 10.44 -14.84
N ASP A 617 10.58 10.91 -14.37
CA ASP A 617 11.84 10.16 -14.51
C ASP A 617 11.92 8.89 -13.64
N GLY A 618 10.97 8.70 -12.71
CA GLY A 618 10.87 7.54 -11.83
C GLY A 618 11.88 7.48 -10.68
N ILE A 619 12.77 8.47 -10.54
CA ILE A 619 13.91 8.40 -9.61
C ILE A 619 14.12 9.69 -8.81
N THR A 620 14.04 10.87 -9.46
CA THR A 620 14.39 12.15 -8.82
C THR A 620 13.16 12.94 -8.35
N ASP A 621 13.40 14.00 -7.61
CA ASP A 621 12.35 14.93 -7.18
C ASP A 621 12.07 16.05 -8.19
N SER A 622 12.57 15.93 -9.44
CA SER A 622 12.35 16.92 -10.52
C SER A 622 10.87 17.19 -10.80
N PHE A 623 10.00 16.22 -10.53
CA PHE A 623 8.55 16.38 -10.64
C PHE A 623 7.98 17.53 -9.78
N LYS A 624 8.59 17.85 -8.63
CA LYS A 624 8.20 18.98 -7.78
C LYS A 624 8.37 20.34 -8.51
N ASN A 625 9.19 20.37 -9.53
CA ASN A 625 9.42 21.53 -10.43
C ASN A 625 8.65 21.38 -11.75
N GLY A 626 7.64 20.51 -11.80
CA GLY A 626 6.77 20.33 -12.96
C GLY A 626 7.32 19.38 -14.04
N ALA A 627 8.45 18.68 -13.80
CA ALA A 627 8.98 17.67 -14.72
C ALA A 627 8.16 16.38 -14.67
N ALA A 628 6.98 16.39 -15.33
CA ALA A 628 6.07 15.26 -15.41
C ALA A 628 5.39 15.20 -16.78
N ALA A 629 4.98 13.99 -17.18
CA ALA A 629 4.08 13.73 -18.31
C ALA A 629 2.74 13.27 -17.78
N ILE A 630 1.67 13.82 -18.32
CA ILE A 630 0.29 13.49 -17.94
C ILE A 630 -0.49 13.14 -19.21
N THR A 631 -1.10 11.96 -19.19
CA THR A 631 -1.98 11.48 -20.29
C THR A 631 -3.34 11.15 -19.73
N GLU A 632 -4.38 11.80 -20.26
CA GLU A 632 -5.78 11.51 -19.91
C GLU A 632 -6.33 10.42 -20.82
N TYR A 633 -7.00 9.46 -20.22
CA TYR A 633 -7.80 8.43 -20.86
C TYR A 633 -9.27 8.72 -20.54
N ILE A 634 -10.08 9.04 -21.56
CA ILE A 634 -11.49 9.38 -21.42
C ILE A 634 -12.30 8.33 -22.17
N TYR A 635 -13.17 7.62 -21.48
CA TYR A 635 -14.04 6.61 -22.05
C TYR A 635 -15.49 7.08 -22.02
N ASN A 636 -16.09 7.21 -23.21
CA ASN A 636 -17.50 7.51 -23.41
C ASN A 636 -18.25 6.23 -23.80
N TYR A 637 -19.23 5.86 -22.99
CA TYR A 637 -20.00 4.62 -23.15
C TYR A 637 -21.41 4.87 -23.63
N SER A 638 -21.83 4.12 -24.64
CA SER A 638 -23.25 3.85 -24.95
C SER A 638 -23.42 2.39 -25.38
N LYS A 639 -24.65 1.88 -25.41
CA LYS A 639 -24.91 0.47 -25.80
C LYS A 639 -24.36 0.11 -27.19
N ASN A 640 -24.33 1.06 -28.11
CA ASN A 640 -23.98 0.85 -29.52
C ASN A 640 -22.70 1.55 -29.95
N THR A 641 -22.09 2.36 -29.06
CA THR A 641 -20.87 3.09 -29.39
C THR A 641 -19.98 3.20 -28.16
N TYR A 642 -18.72 2.77 -28.28
CA TYR A 642 -17.67 3.04 -27.32
C TYR A 642 -16.66 3.99 -27.95
N GLU A 643 -16.30 5.04 -27.25
CA GLU A 643 -15.24 5.96 -27.65
C GLU A 643 -14.19 6.06 -26.55
N LEU A 644 -12.94 5.78 -26.88
CA LEU A 644 -11.80 6.01 -26.01
C LEU A 644 -10.94 7.13 -26.60
N ILE A 645 -10.70 8.17 -25.81
CA ILE A 645 -9.82 9.28 -26.15
C ILE A 645 -8.57 9.17 -25.26
N ILE A 646 -7.39 9.07 -25.88
CA ILE A 646 -6.09 9.14 -25.21
C ILE A 646 -5.50 10.50 -25.55
N GLU A 647 -5.36 11.39 -24.56
CA GLU A 647 -4.98 12.78 -24.77
C GLU A 647 -3.81 13.19 -23.89
N PRO A 648 -2.60 13.38 -24.44
CA PRO A 648 -1.46 13.93 -23.72
C PRO A 648 -1.77 15.38 -23.30
N LYS A 649 -1.72 15.69 -21.99
CA LYS A 649 -1.95 17.03 -21.43
C LYS A 649 -0.63 17.75 -21.09
N ALA A 650 0.37 17.01 -20.64
CA ALA A 650 1.71 17.51 -20.44
C ALA A 650 2.71 16.50 -21.01
N TYR A 651 3.65 17.01 -21.80
CA TYR A 651 4.68 16.20 -22.44
C TYR A 651 6.00 16.98 -22.41
N GLN A 652 6.97 16.48 -21.65
CA GLN A 652 8.27 17.14 -21.46
C GLN A 652 9.45 16.27 -21.94
N GLY A 653 9.22 15.37 -22.89
CA GLY A 653 10.26 14.44 -23.36
C GLY A 653 10.68 13.38 -22.34
N LEU A 654 9.90 13.20 -21.27
CA LEU A 654 10.17 12.23 -20.19
C LEU A 654 9.68 10.82 -20.50
N VAL A 655 8.86 10.69 -21.53
CA VAL A 655 8.31 9.40 -21.98
C VAL A 655 8.90 9.05 -23.36
N PRO A 656 8.88 7.76 -23.74
CA PRO A 656 9.32 7.35 -25.07
C PRO A 656 8.63 8.17 -26.17
N PRO A 657 9.35 8.65 -27.21
CA PRO A 657 8.76 9.52 -28.24
C PRO A 657 7.71 8.82 -29.08
N ILE A 658 7.78 7.49 -29.18
CA ILE A 658 6.86 6.63 -29.92
C ILE A 658 6.40 5.52 -28.98
N ARG A 659 5.08 5.22 -29.02
CA ARG A 659 4.44 4.16 -28.25
C ARG A 659 3.61 3.24 -29.12
N SER A 660 3.41 2.01 -28.67
CA SER A 660 2.38 1.09 -29.16
C SER A 660 1.31 0.90 -28.09
N TYR A 661 0.09 0.62 -28.54
CA TYR A 661 -1.03 0.37 -27.64
C TYR A 661 -1.73 -0.92 -28.02
N LYS A 662 -1.98 -1.79 -27.01
CA LYS A 662 -2.96 -2.87 -27.05
C LYS A 662 -4.16 -2.43 -26.24
N ILE A 663 -5.22 -1.96 -26.90
CA ILE A 663 -6.45 -1.55 -26.25
C ILE A 663 -7.37 -2.76 -26.16
N LYS A 664 -7.91 -3.00 -24.97
CA LYS A 664 -8.73 -4.17 -24.68
C LYS A 664 -10.07 -3.74 -24.10
N PHE A 665 -11.09 -3.69 -24.94
CA PHE A 665 -12.47 -3.52 -24.49
C PHE A 665 -12.98 -4.86 -23.96
N ARG A 666 -13.17 -4.94 -22.64
CA ARG A 666 -13.60 -6.15 -21.95
C ARG A 666 -15.05 -6.47 -22.27
N ASN A 667 -15.39 -7.74 -22.35
CA ASN A 667 -16.74 -8.21 -22.65
C ASN A 667 -17.41 -7.52 -23.83
N THR A 668 -16.66 -7.34 -24.92
CA THR A 668 -17.14 -6.56 -26.07
C THR A 668 -17.16 -7.42 -27.33
N ASN A 669 -18.28 -7.38 -28.04
CA ASN A 669 -18.49 -8.06 -29.32
C ASN A 669 -17.65 -7.41 -30.43
N SER A 670 -17.62 -8.06 -31.62
CA SER A 670 -17.06 -7.46 -32.83
C SER A 670 -17.77 -6.13 -33.13
N ALA A 671 -16.98 -5.13 -33.56
CA ALA A 671 -17.46 -3.79 -33.86
C ALA A 671 -16.83 -3.25 -35.13
N SER A 672 -17.47 -2.27 -35.76
CA SER A 672 -16.81 -1.40 -36.71
C SER A 672 -15.90 -0.44 -35.97
N ILE A 673 -14.62 -0.36 -36.36
CA ILE A 673 -13.62 0.38 -35.63
C ILE A 673 -13.01 1.49 -36.48
N THR A 674 -12.89 2.67 -35.89
CA THR A 674 -12.10 3.77 -36.44
C THR A 674 -11.08 4.21 -35.40
N VAL A 675 -9.85 4.48 -35.84
CA VAL A 675 -8.80 5.03 -35.02
C VAL A 675 -8.20 6.25 -35.73
N SER A 676 -8.20 7.39 -35.08
CA SER A 676 -7.73 8.65 -35.68
C SER A 676 -7.00 9.54 -34.64
N ASP A 677 -6.29 10.55 -35.13
CA ASP A 677 -5.75 11.64 -34.29
C ASP A 677 -6.68 12.87 -34.23
N GLY A 678 -7.90 12.74 -34.79
CA GLY A 678 -8.87 13.81 -34.96
C GLY A 678 -8.81 14.48 -36.34
N VAL A 679 -7.75 14.23 -37.14
CA VAL A 679 -7.58 14.78 -38.50
C VAL A 679 -7.45 13.65 -39.51
N LYS A 680 -6.63 12.64 -39.21
CA LYS A 680 -6.36 11.51 -40.14
C LYS A 680 -6.44 10.17 -39.40
N ASN A 681 -6.72 9.13 -40.21
CA ASN A 681 -6.77 7.77 -39.65
C ASN A 681 -5.40 7.26 -39.26
N ILE A 682 -5.33 6.55 -38.11
CA ILE A 682 -4.18 5.85 -37.63
C ILE A 682 -4.32 4.36 -37.96
N LYS A 683 -3.24 3.74 -38.44
CA LYS A 683 -3.21 2.30 -38.73
C LYS A 683 -3.41 1.49 -37.46
N ALA A 684 -4.42 0.65 -37.43
CA ALA A 684 -4.72 -0.26 -36.33
C ALA A 684 -5.25 -1.61 -36.86
N THR A 685 -5.13 -2.63 -36.04
CA THR A 685 -5.75 -3.96 -36.30
C THR A 685 -6.66 -4.33 -35.17
N ALA A 686 -7.75 -5.06 -35.48
CA ALA A 686 -8.70 -5.52 -34.49
C ALA A 686 -8.88 -7.03 -34.55
N SER A 687 -9.07 -7.65 -33.37
CA SER A 687 -9.37 -9.07 -33.24
C SER A 687 -10.25 -9.31 -32.01
N LEU A 688 -10.94 -10.46 -31.98
CA LEU A 688 -11.63 -10.94 -30.77
C LEU A 688 -10.75 -12.00 -30.08
N GLU A 689 -10.47 -11.79 -28.81
CA GLU A 689 -9.82 -12.75 -27.95
C GLU A 689 -10.77 -13.15 -26.81
N LYS A 690 -11.26 -14.39 -26.81
CA LYS A 690 -12.30 -14.88 -25.88
C LYS A 690 -13.55 -14.01 -25.93
N ASN A 691 -13.78 -13.16 -24.93
CA ASN A 691 -14.93 -12.25 -24.82
C ASN A 691 -14.54 -10.77 -24.98
N ASP A 692 -13.32 -10.49 -25.38
CA ASP A 692 -12.77 -9.13 -25.40
C ASP A 692 -12.48 -8.68 -26.85
N LEU A 693 -12.75 -7.42 -27.14
CA LEU A 693 -12.35 -6.78 -28.39
C LEU A 693 -10.96 -6.14 -28.21
N ILE A 694 -9.99 -6.61 -28.98
CA ILE A 694 -8.61 -6.14 -28.93
C ILE A 694 -8.32 -5.24 -30.13
N ILE A 695 -7.76 -4.07 -29.90
CA ILE A 695 -7.30 -3.12 -30.92
C ILE A 695 -5.82 -2.86 -30.72
N ASN A 696 -5.01 -3.22 -31.71
CA ASN A 696 -3.56 -3.00 -31.67
C ASN A 696 -3.20 -1.79 -32.55
N ILE A 697 -2.51 -0.83 -31.93
CA ILE A 697 -1.94 0.36 -32.58
C ILE A 697 -0.43 0.25 -32.49
N PRO A 698 0.27 -0.12 -33.59
CA PRO A 698 1.67 -0.55 -33.51
C PRO A 698 2.66 0.58 -33.28
N SER A 699 2.33 1.81 -33.67
CA SER A 699 3.25 2.93 -33.56
C SER A 699 2.51 4.26 -33.69
N VAL A 700 2.65 5.10 -32.69
CA VAL A 700 2.10 6.46 -32.66
C VAL A 700 3.01 7.37 -31.82
N ALA A 701 3.13 8.64 -32.20
CA ALA A 701 3.88 9.61 -31.41
C ALA A 701 3.18 9.81 -30.03
N SER A 702 3.96 9.76 -28.96
CA SER A 702 3.40 9.90 -27.59
C SER A 702 2.77 11.26 -27.31
N SER A 703 3.06 12.26 -28.13
CA SER A 703 2.42 13.59 -28.10
C SER A 703 1.11 13.68 -28.88
N SER A 704 0.74 12.63 -29.63
CA SER A 704 -0.49 12.63 -30.44
C SER A 704 -1.71 12.26 -29.63
N LYS A 705 -2.82 12.96 -29.88
CA LYS A 705 -4.15 12.53 -29.46
C LYS A 705 -4.54 11.28 -30.24
N ILE A 706 -5.22 10.34 -29.60
CA ILE A 706 -5.77 9.14 -30.23
C ILE A 706 -7.25 9.06 -29.89
N ILE A 707 -8.09 8.91 -30.88
CA ILE A 707 -9.54 8.69 -30.75
C ILE A 707 -9.86 7.34 -31.36
N ILE A 708 -10.39 6.44 -30.52
CA ILE A 708 -10.81 5.10 -30.93
C ILE A 708 -12.30 5.01 -30.76
N THR A 709 -13.03 4.76 -31.85
CA THR A 709 -14.48 4.61 -31.83
C THR A 709 -14.86 3.21 -32.32
N CYS A 710 -15.65 2.51 -31.51
CA CYS A 710 -16.21 1.19 -31.80
C CYS A 710 -17.74 1.34 -31.95
N THR A 711 -18.30 0.90 -33.05
CA THR A 711 -19.76 0.96 -33.31
C THR A 711 -20.31 -0.43 -33.66
N GLY A 712 -21.49 -0.75 -33.14
CA GLY A 712 -22.16 -2.03 -33.41
C GLY A 712 -23.51 -2.12 -32.69
N ASN A 713 -24.25 -3.18 -32.97
CA ASN A 713 -25.50 -3.47 -32.25
C ASN A 713 -25.15 -4.26 -30.99
N GLU A 714 -25.52 -3.75 -29.80
CA GLU A 714 -25.27 -4.39 -28.51
C GLU A 714 -23.79 -4.80 -28.34
N LEU A 715 -22.92 -3.81 -28.17
CA LEU A 715 -21.48 -4.03 -28.04
C LEU A 715 -21.11 -4.86 -26.83
N GLU A 716 -21.81 -4.69 -25.70
CA GLU A 716 -21.52 -5.46 -24.49
C GLU A 716 -21.90 -6.94 -24.66
N ASN A 717 -20.95 -7.83 -24.42
CA ASN A 717 -21.18 -9.27 -24.56
C ASN A 717 -21.84 -9.83 -23.30
N SER A 718 -22.74 -10.82 -23.48
CA SER A 718 -23.32 -11.54 -22.34
C SER A 718 -22.27 -12.35 -21.59
N THR A 719 -22.22 -12.22 -20.26
CA THR A 719 -21.32 -13.03 -19.42
C THR A 719 -21.89 -14.40 -19.04
N ILE A 720 -23.11 -14.75 -19.46
CA ILE A 720 -23.73 -16.05 -19.17
C ILE A 720 -22.86 -17.21 -19.65
N ARG A 721 -22.20 -17.07 -20.82
CA ARG A 721 -21.28 -18.07 -21.34
C ARG A 721 -20.13 -18.33 -20.37
N LEU A 722 -19.51 -17.30 -19.81
CA LEU A 722 -18.40 -17.42 -18.85
C LEU A 722 -18.82 -18.16 -17.59
N ILE A 723 -20.06 -17.94 -17.14
CA ILE A 723 -20.63 -18.66 -15.99
C ILE A 723 -20.86 -20.12 -16.32
N ASN A 724 -21.36 -20.41 -17.53
CA ASN A 724 -21.55 -21.78 -17.98
C ASN A 724 -20.22 -22.53 -18.11
N ASP A 725 -19.18 -21.87 -18.61
CA ASP A 725 -17.83 -22.45 -18.71
C ASP A 725 -17.27 -22.73 -17.29
N ASP A 726 -17.47 -21.83 -16.32
CA ASP A 726 -17.16 -22.08 -14.90
C ASP A 726 -17.88 -23.32 -14.34
N ILE A 727 -19.19 -23.43 -14.59
CA ILE A 727 -19.99 -24.57 -14.13
C ILE A 727 -19.47 -25.86 -14.72
N LYS A 728 -19.13 -25.86 -16.02
CA LYS A 728 -18.54 -27.03 -16.70
C LYS A 728 -17.19 -27.39 -16.07
N GLY A 729 -16.30 -26.44 -15.91
CA GLY A 729 -15.01 -26.66 -15.26
C GLY A 729 -15.15 -27.18 -13.82
N ILE A 730 -16.13 -26.69 -13.05
CA ILE A 730 -16.45 -27.23 -11.72
C ILE A 730 -16.89 -28.68 -11.81
N LEU A 731 -17.75 -29.04 -12.77
CA LEU A 731 -18.21 -30.41 -12.97
C LEU A 731 -17.08 -31.35 -13.39
N GLU A 732 -16.17 -30.87 -14.24
CA GLU A 732 -14.99 -31.65 -14.66
C GLU A 732 -14.09 -32.00 -13.48
N ASP A 733 -13.78 -31.03 -12.64
CA ASP A 733 -12.86 -31.19 -11.49
C ASP A 733 -13.51 -31.87 -10.27
N LEU A 734 -14.84 -31.88 -10.16
CA LEU A 734 -15.55 -32.41 -8.99
C LEU A 734 -15.38 -33.94 -8.85
N GLU A 735 -14.76 -34.40 -7.78
CA GLU A 735 -14.55 -35.82 -7.49
C GLU A 735 -15.82 -36.48 -6.94
N ILE A 736 -16.79 -36.73 -7.83
CA ILE A 736 -18.05 -37.45 -7.55
C ILE A 736 -18.33 -38.49 -8.64
N GLU A 737 -19.30 -39.38 -8.41
CA GLU A 737 -19.70 -40.39 -9.41
C GLU A 737 -20.05 -39.75 -10.76
N THR A 738 -19.53 -40.30 -11.85
CA THR A 738 -19.76 -39.82 -13.22
C THR A 738 -21.22 -39.71 -13.58
N ILE A 739 -22.05 -40.68 -13.11
CA ILE A 739 -23.51 -40.68 -13.33
C ILE A 739 -24.18 -39.43 -12.67
N LEU A 740 -23.64 -38.97 -11.53
CA LEU A 740 -24.11 -37.74 -10.90
C LEU A 740 -23.70 -36.52 -11.71
N LYS A 741 -22.47 -36.48 -12.23
CA LYS A 741 -22.02 -35.38 -13.11
C LYS A 741 -22.91 -35.23 -14.33
N GLU A 742 -23.22 -36.34 -15.05
CA GLU A 742 -24.11 -36.35 -16.22
C GLU A 742 -25.52 -35.86 -15.88
N LYS A 743 -26.07 -36.26 -14.72
CA LYS A 743 -27.39 -35.78 -14.26
C LYS A 743 -27.39 -34.30 -13.95
N ILE A 744 -26.35 -33.79 -13.29
CA ILE A 744 -26.18 -32.38 -12.99
C ILE A 744 -26.06 -31.58 -14.30
N ASP A 745 -25.23 -32.04 -15.22
CA ASP A 745 -25.03 -31.41 -16.54
C ASP A 745 -26.36 -31.27 -17.29
N LYS A 746 -27.14 -32.37 -17.44
CA LYS A 746 -28.47 -32.38 -18.05
C LYS A 746 -29.46 -31.43 -17.39
N ILE A 747 -29.41 -31.26 -16.06
CA ILE A 747 -30.24 -30.30 -15.33
C ILE A 747 -29.80 -28.87 -15.60
N LEU A 748 -28.52 -28.60 -15.49
CA LEU A 748 -27.97 -27.21 -15.55
C LEU A 748 -28.03 -26.64 -16.97
N PHE A 749 -27.70 -27.47 -18.00
CA PHE A 749 -27.61 -27.00 -19.40
C PHE A 749 -28.81 -27.39 -20.24
N GLY A 750 -29.79 -28.14 -19.71
CA GLY A 750 -31.06 -28.45 -20.40
C GLY A 750 -32.03 -27.27 -20.40
N ASP A 751 -33.17 -27.44 -21.11
CA ASP A 751 -34.14 -26.36 -21.37
C ASP A 751 -35.10 -26.05 -20.22
N LEU A 752 -34.82 -26.58 -19.02
CA LEU A 752 -35.66 -26.36 -17.86
C LEU A 752 -35.56 -24.89 -17.37
N PRO A 753 -36.70 -24.28 -17.00
CA PRO A 753 -36.65 -22.99 -16.30
C PRO A 753 -35.84 -23.05 -15.02
N ILE A 754 -35.12 -21.98 -14.63
CA ILE A 754 -34.22 -21.90 -13.46
C ILE A 754 -34.91 -22.41 -12.17
N ARG A 755 -36.20 -22.09 -11.98
CA ARG A 755 -36.99 -22.57 -10.85
C ARG A 755 -37.08 -24.10 -10.82
N LYS A 756 -37.29 -24.77 -11.96
CA LYS A 756 -37.31 -26.22 -12.07
C LYS A 756 -35.91 -26.83 -11.91
N LYS A 757 -34.87 -26.22 -12.51
CA LYS A 757 -33.45 -26.61 -12.31
C LYS A 757 -33.11 -26.66 -10.82
N ARG A 758 -33.49 -25.65 -10.04
CA ARG A 758 -33.25 -25.61 -8.57
C ARG A 758 -33.92 -26.75 -7.83
N ILE A 759 -35.14 -27.14 -8.24
CA ILE A 759 -35.87 -28.28 -7.61
C ILE A 759 -35.17 -29.59 -7.95
N GLU A 760 -34.81 -29.81 -9.20
CA GLU A 760 -34.15 -31.07 -9.63
C GLU A 760 -32.76 -31.24 -8.98
N ILE A 761 -31.96 -30.16 -8.88
CA ILE A 761 -30.67 -30.19 -8.13
C ILE A 761 -30.89 -30.62 -6.67
N ARG A 762 -31.92 -30.10 -5.96
CA ARG A 762 -32.21 -30.50 -4.57
C ARG A 762 -32.56 -31.99 -4.45
N LYS A 763 -33.26 -32.58 -5.44
CA LYS A 763 -33.61 -33.99 -5.46
C LYS A 763 -32.37 -34.92 -5.54
N LEU A 764 -31.24 -34.44 -6.06
CA LEU A 764 -29.99 -35.21 -6.14
C LEU A 764 -29.42 -35.56 -4.77
N LYS A 765 -29.88 -34.94 -3.66
CA LYS A 765 -29.54 -35.38 -2.30
C LYS A 765 -29.92 -36.85 -2.09
N ARG A 766 -31.08 -37.29 -2.58
CA ARG A 766 -31.52 -38.71 -2.50
C ARG A 766 -30.70 -39.67 -3.38
N LYS A 767 -29.86 -39.13 -4.25
CA LYS A 767 -28.98 -39.90 -5.17
C LYS A 767 -27.51 -39.82 -4.75
N GLY A 768 -27.24 -39.32 -3.51
CA GLY A 768 -25.88 -39.31 -2.95
C GLY A 768 -25.11 -37.98 -3.11
N LEU A 769 -25.69 -36.95 -3.75
CA LEU A 769 -25.02 -35.65 -3.85
C LEU A 769 -25.00 -34.95 -2.50
N GLU A 770 -23.79 -34.62 -2.00
CA GLU A 770 -23.61 -33.93 -0.72
C GLU A 770 -24.30 -32.56 -0.66
N PRO A 771 -24.86 -32.16 0.51
CA PRO A 771 -25.54 -30.87 0.66
C PRO A 771 -24.69 -29.65 0.29
N LYS A 772 -23.36 -29.71 0.50
CA LYS A 772 -22.44 -28.62 0.14
C LYS A 772 -22.42 -28.36 -1.37
N PHE A 773 -22.43 -29.42 -2.20
CA PHE A 773 -22.45 -29.30 -3.68
C PHE A 773 -23.83 -28.88 -4.19
N ILE A 774 -24.92 -29.35 -3.55
CA ILE A 774 -26.24 -28.84 -3.85
C ILE A 774 -26.30 -27.33 -3.63
N LYS A 775 -25.80 -26.86 -2.48
CA LYS A 775 -25.75 -25.43 -2.17
C LYS A 775 -24.91 -24.66 -3.20
N MET A 776 -23.76 -25.19 -3.63
CA MET A 776 -22.90 -24.63 -4.66
C MET A 776 -23.68 -24.41 -5.98
N PHE A 777 -24.31 -25.45 -6.53
CA PHE A 777 -25.08 -25.34 -7.78
C PHE A 777 -26.28 -24.42 -7.64
N LEU A 778 -26.95 -24.39 -6.49
CA LEU A 778 -28.06 -23.45 -6.26
C LEU A 778 -27.59 -21.98 -6.26
N ASN A 779 -26.38 -21.70 -5.73
CA ASN A 779 -25.79 -20.35 -5.79
C ASN A 779 -25.40 -19.96 -7.22
N LEU A 780 -24.81 -20.89 -7.98
CA LEU A 780 -24.49 -20.65 -9.40
C LEU A 780 -25.72 -20.33 -10.23
N LEU A 781 -26.82 -21.07 -10.00
CA LEU A 781 -28.11 -20.79 -10.64
C LEU A 781 -28.73 -19.44 -10.21
N GLU A 782 -28.50 -19.01 -8.97
CA GLU A 782 -28.95 -17.68 -8.53
C GLU A 782 -28.14 -16.57 -9.19
N TYR A 783 -26.85 -16.79 -9.37
CA TYR A 783 -26.00 -15.85 -10.07
C TYR A 783 -26.46 -15.67 -11.54
N ILE A 784 -26.72 -16.76 -12.26
CA ILE A 784 -27.25 -16.70 -13.65
C ILE A 784 -28.55 -15.88 -13.73
N LYS A 785 -29.40 -15.95 -12.70
CA LYS A 785 -30.67 -15.19 -12.66
C LYS A 785 -30.45 -13.68 -12.50
N THR A 786 -29.32 -13.26 -11.95
CA THR A 786 -29.05 -11.86 -11.59
C THR A 786 -28.23 -11.11 -12.64
N VAL A 787 -27.66 -11.81 -13.59
CA VAL A 787 -26.93 -11.32 -14.76
C VAL A 787 -27.76 -11.51 -16.00
#